data_60dec1f828faa6ef2ac2946f550f80db
#
_entry.id   60dec1f828faa6ef2ac2946f550f80db
#
_cell.length_a   1.000
_cell.length_b   1.000
_cell.length_c   1.000
_cell.angle_alpha   90.00
_cell.angle_beta   90.00
_cell.angle_gamma   90.00
#
_symmetry.space_group_name_H-M   'P 1'
#
loop_
_entity.id
_entity.type
_entity.pdbx_description
1 polymer ?
#
loop_
_entity_poly.entity_id
_entity_poly.type
_entity_poly.pdbx_seq_one_letter_code
_entity_poly.pdbx_strand_id
1 'polypeptide(L)'
;MKALVIAEKPSVARDIARVLKCGKNINGAIEGERYVVTWGLGHLVELADPESYDARYKEWRMEDLPMIPDPFKLEVIKQTGKQYQAVKSQLHRKDISQVIIATDAGREGELVARLILKKAGSRLPIKRLWISSVTDKAIKEGFASLKDGKEYESLRDAALCRAEADWLVGINSTRALTCKYNAQLSCGRVQTPTLAMIAAREERIRAFVPKPYYGMKARVQGISFTWQDKAASSSSSFDRARIEGLLSSLKNEPAQAEQIKRTPKKKQPPLLYDLTELQRDANKQYNYTAKETLNIMQRLYENHKVLTYPRTDSRYLSQDIVPTIKERLKACSVGPYRKIAGALINRPLPQKMAFVDNSKVSDHHAIIPTEQFVQLDHMTVDERRIYDLVVRRFLAVLYPPCEYEQTEVTVRIGRERFTARANVVTQTGWKTAYEGQSGSWEEDESTEAAESSADSQKLLSLKEGDVLKGVVLAMTEGKTKPPAPFNEASLLSAMENPAAYMESKDKAMAKTLGETGGLGTVATRADIIEKLFSSFLLEKRGKDIFLTSKAKQLLELVPEDLKKPELTAQWEMKLSAIAKGDLKRDAFMEEIRDYCKELLGQIKTGEGQFRHDNLTNTKCPVCGKRMLSVKGKNSQMLVCQDRACGHRETVSRTSNARCPVCHKKMELRGKGEGQIFVCSCGHKEKLSAFKDRRKKEVAGVSKKDVARYLNQQKKEETEPLNNAFAAALAGLKVDP
;
A
#
# COMPACT_ATOMS: atom_id res chain seq x y z
N MET A 1 30.73 -33.71 4.74
CA MET A 1 29.69 -33.25 3.82
C MET A 1 28.83 -32.17 4.51
N LYS A 2 28.54 -31.06 3.85
CA LYS A 2 27.78 -29.93 4.41
C LYS A 2 26.42 -29.81 3.73
N ALA A 3 25.47 -29.13 4.40
CA ALA A 3 24.20 -28.76 3.80
C ALA A 3 24.25 -27.29 3.37
N LEU A 4 23.73 -26.98 2.17
CA LEU A 4 23.55 -25.61 1.70
C LEU A 4 22.16 -25.09 2.11
N VAL A 5 22.13 -24.02 2.88
CA VAL A 5 20.90 -23.35 3.29
C VAL A 5 20.68 -22.13 2.38
N ILE A 6 19.51 -22.04 1.73
CA ILE A 6 19.14 -20.92 0.87
C ILE A 6 18.04 -20.12 1.56
N ALA A 7 18.39 -18.98 2.12
CA ALA A 7 17.44 -18.03 2.70
C ALA A 7 16.93 -17.05 1.63
N GLU A 8 15.79 -16.39 1.86
CA GLU A 8 15.23 -15.45 0.90
C GLU A 8 15.97 -14.11 0.86
N LYS A 9 16.53 -13.70 2.01
CA LYS A 9 17.12 -12.36 2.21
C LYS A 9 18.42 -12.43 3.02
N PRO A 10 19.34 -11.47 2.82
CA PRO A 10 20.62 -11.44 3.57
C PRO A 10 20.44 -11.32 5.09
N SER A 11 19.38 -10.63 5.57
CA SER A 11 19.09 -10.50 7.00
C SER A 11 18.76 -11.86 7.62
N VAL A 12 17.81 -12.58 7.03
CA VAL A 12 17.40 -13.92 7.47
C VAL A 12 18.57 -14.90 7.41
N ALA A 13 19.38 -14.84 6.36
CA ALA A 13 20.58 -15.67 6.24
C ALA A 13 21.56 -15.44 7.39
N ARG A 14 21.79 -14.19 7.81
CA ARG A 14 22.66 -13.88 8.96
C ARG A 14 22.12 -14.43 10.27
N ASP A 15 20.82 -14.35 10.50
CA ASP A 15 20.19 -14.88 11.70
C ASP A 15 20.29 -16.40 11.74
N ILE A 16 20.00 -17.07 10.63
CA ILE A 16 20.18 -18.53 10.50
C ILE A 16 21.64 -18.92 10.69
N ALA A 17 22.58 -18.20 10.06
CA ALA A 17 24.01 -18.48 10.18
C ALA A 17 24.49 -18.36 11.63
N ARG A 18 24.05 -17.30 12.33
CA ARG A 18 24.37 -17.07 13.75
C ARG A 18 23.88 -18.24 14.62
N VAL A 19 22.63 -18.67 14.44
CA VAL A 19 22.05 -19.77 15.21
C VAL A 19 22.73 -21.11 14.91
N LEU A 20 23.12 -21.33 13.64
CA LEU A 20 23.84 -22.52 13.19
C LEU A 20 25.37 -22.47 13.44
N LYS A 21 25.84 -21.41 14.11
CA LYS A 21 27.28 -21.20 14.40
C LYS A 21 28.15 -21.14 13.14
N CYS A 22 27.64 -20.56 12.06
CA CYS A 22 28.41 -20.24 10.87
C CYS A 22 29.05 -18.84 11.06
N GLY A 23 30.37 -18.72 10.90
CA GLY A 23 31.07 -17.45 11.15
C GLY A 23 32.00 -17.01 10.02
N LYS A 24 32.33 -17.89 9.06
CA LYS A 24 33.29 -17.56 7.99
C LYS A 24 32.55 -16.96 6.80
N ASN A 25 32.73 -15.65 6.56
CA ASN A 25 32.22 -15.00 5.38
C ASN A 25 32.96 -15.46 4.13
N ILE A 26 32.21 -15.90 3.14
CA ILE A 26 32.71 -16.27 1.81
C ILE A 26 31.86 -15.53 0.75
N ASN A 27 32.22 -15.69 -0.53
CA ASN A 27 31.51 -15.00 -1.61
C ASN A 27 30.01 -15.35 -1.62
N GLY A 28 29.16 -14.40 -1.24
CA GLY A 28 27.70 -14.51 -1.22
C GLY A 28 27.14 -15.57 -0.27
N ALA A 29 27.91 -15.98 0.75
CA ALA A 29 27.47 -16.95 1.76
C ALA A 29 28.26 -16.81 3.07
N ILE A 30 27.77 -17.50 4.11
CA ILE A 30 28.41 -17.62 5.43
C ILE A 30 28.63 -19.11 5.71
N GLU A 31 29.86 -19.50 5.91
CA GLU A 31 30.22 -20.90 6.06
C GLU A 31 30.51 -21.28 7.54
N GLY A 32 30.02 -22.42 7.94
CA GLY A 32 30.27 -23.08 9.19
C GLY A 32 30.82 -24.50 8.98
N GLU A 33 30.88 -25.27 10.04
CA GLU A 33 31.38 -26.63 10.02
C GLU A 33 30.43 -27.57 9.25
N ARG A 34 29.11 -27.49 9.52
CA ARG A 34 28.06 -28.39 8.97
C ARG A 34 27.21 -27.73 7.87
N TYR A 35 27.18 -26.39 7.83
CA TYR A 35 26.28 -25.62 6.98
C TYR A 35 27.02 -24.55 6.20
N VAL A 36 26.50 -24.26 5.00
CA VAL A 36 26.81 -23.05 4.22
C VAL A 36 25.51 -22.31 4.04
N VAL A 37 25.39 -21.09 4.52
CA VAL A 37 24.17 -20.29 4.45
C VAL A 37 24.34 -19.23 3.37
N THR A 38 23.55 -19.32 2.32
CA THR A 38 23.46 -18.34 1.23
C THR A 38 22.07 -17.73 1.16
N TRP A 39 21.84 -16.76 0.28
CA TRP A 39 20.59 -16.03 0.22
C TRP A 39 20.20 -15.57 -1.19
N GLY A 40 18.91 -15.33 -1.38
CA GLY A 40 18.37 -14.51 -2.44
C GLY A 40 18.38 -13.02 -2.09
N LEU A 41 17.91 -12.21 -3.03
CA LEU A 41 17.57 -10.80 -2.86
C LEU A 41 16.08 -10.59 -3.20
N GLY A 42 15.22 -11.52 -2.75
CA GLY A 42 13.98 -11.90 -3.37
C GLY A 42 14.26 -12.80 -4.58
N HIS A 43 13.57 -12.59 -5.70
CA HIS A 43 13.82 -13.35 -6.93
C HIS A 43 15.22 -13.06 -7.51
N LEU A 44 15.97 -14.10 -7.81
CA LEU A 44 17.21 -14.08 -8.59
C LEU A 44 16.99 -14.56 -10.02
N VAL A 45 15.89 -15.30 -10.24
CA VAL A 45 15.52 -15.94 -11.49
C VAL A 45 14.04 -15.67 -11.76
N GLU A 46 13.70 -15.42 -13.01
CA GLU A 46 12.36 -15.16 -13.50
C GLU A 46 12.05 -15.93 -14.77
N LEU A 47 10.78 -15.91 -15.21
CA LEU A 47 10.40 -16.44 -16.52
C LEU A 47 11.01 -15.55 -17.59
N ALA A 48 11.55 -16.15 -18.63
CA ALA A 48 12.24 -15.45 -19.70
C ALA A 48 11.31 -14.52 -20.48
N ASP A 49 11.88 -13.40 -20.93
CA ASP A 49 11.20 -12.49 -21.85
C ASP A 49 10.95 -13.15 -23.21
N PRO A 50 9.91 -12.72 -23.96
CA PRO A 50 9.57 -13.29 -25.26
C PRO A 50 10.74 -13.40 -26.25
N GLU A 51 11.64 -12.43 -26.28
CA GLU A 51 12.81 -12.41 -27.19
C GLU A 51 13.77 -13.59 -26.96
N SER A 52 13.76 -14.16 -25.77
CA SER A 52 14.59 -15.32 -25.43
C SER A 52 14.08 -16.64 -26.02
N TYR A 53 12.84 -16.67 -26.46
CA TYR A 53 12.24 -17.83 -27.15
C TYR A 53 12.49 -17.76 -28.65
N ASP A 54 12.24 -16.58 -29.26
CA ASP A 54 12.44 -16.33 -30.67
C ASP A 54 12.71 -14.84 -30.90
N ALA A 55 13.71 -14.50 -31.72
CA ALA A 55 14.11 -13.12 -32.02
C ALA A 55 12.97 -12.30 -32.67
N ARG A 56 12.03 -12.95 -33.40
CA ARG A 56 10.86 -12.28 -33.98
C ARG A 56 10.00 -11.59 -32.92
N TYR A 57 9.93 -12.10 -31.70
CA TYR A 57 9.15 -11.51 -30.60
C TYR A 57 9.73 -10.20 -30.05
N LYS A 58 10.90 -9.77 -30.53
CA LYS A 58 11.45 -8.45 -30.23
C LYS A 58 10.55 -7.33 -30.81
N GLU A 59 10.01 -7.56 -31.99
CA GLU A 59 9.00 -6.71 -32.59
C GLU A 59 7.61 -7.16 -32.15
N TRP A 60 6.73 -6.21 -31.89
CA TRP A 60 5.36 -6.54 -31.49
C TRP A 60 4.47 -6.56 -32.72
N ARG A 61 4.12 -7.73 -33.19
CA ARG A 61 3.26 -7.98 -34.34
C ARG A 61 2.06 -8.83 -33.93
N MET A 62 0.88 -8.60 -34.55
CA MET A 62 -0.34 -9.32 -34.25
C MET A 62 -0.28 -10.78 -34.75
N GLU A 63 0.42 -10.99 -35.86
CA GLU A 63 0.61 -12.32 -36.48
C GLU A 63 1.44 -13.28 -35.63
N ASP A 64 2.29 -12.75 -34.76
CA ASP A 64 3.13 -13.54 -33.86
C ASP A 64 2.39 -14.01 -32.58
N LEU A 65 1.10 -13.66 -32.43
CA LEU A 65 0.29 -14.00 -31.27
C LEU A 65 -0.70 -15.12 -31.56
N PRO A 66 -0.91 -16.09 -30.65
CA PRO A 66 -0.41 -16.15 -29.27
C PRO A 66 1.03 -16.67 -29.16
N MET A 67 1.77 -16.11 -28.19
CA MET A 67 3.03 -16.68 -27.73
C MET A 67 2.74 -17.66 -26.59
N ILE A 68 2.91 -18.96 -26.87
CA ILE A 68 2.66 -20.06 -25.93
C ILE A 68 3.91 -20.92 -25.86
N PRO A 69 4.89 -20.53 -25.05
CA PRO A 69 6.11 -21.31 -24.91
C PRO A 69 5.87 -22.64 -24.19
N ASP A 70 6.50 -23.70 -24.67
CA ASP A 70 6.51 -25.02 -24.04
C ASP A 70 7.87 -25.69 -24.32
N PRO A 71 8.73 -25.90 -23.31
CA PRO A 71 8.60 -25.46 -21.93
C PRO A 71 8.94 -23.97 -21.74
N PHE A 72 8.52 -23.40 -20.58
CA PHE A 72 8.96 -22.09 -20.18
C PHE A 72 10.45 -22.04 -19.86
N LYS A 73 11.15 -21.09 -20.45
CA LYS A 73 12.55 -20.77 -20.17
C LYS A 73 12.68 -19.88 -18.93
N LEU A 74 13.81 -19.99 -18.25
CA LEU A 74 14.15 -19.18 -17.10
C LEU A 74 15.35 -18.28 -17.41
N GLU A 75 15.33 -17.07 -16.87
CA GLU A 75 16.43 -16.10 -16.98
C GLU A 75 16.90 -15.61 -15.61
N VAL A 76 18.16 -15.23 -15.54
CA VAL A 76 18.72 -14.59 -14.33
C VAL A 76 18.42 -13.11 -14.40
N ILE A 77 17.84 -12.56 -13.37
CA ILE A 77 17.56 -11.12 -13.24
C ILE A 77 18.91 -10.37 -13.26
N LYS A 78 19.08 -9.46 -14.22
CA LYS A 78 20.37 -8.77 -14.48
C LYS A 78 20.95 -8.10 -13.24
N GLN A 79 20.12 -7.43 -12.44
CA GLN A 79 20.53 -6.71 -11.22
C GLN A 79 21.04 -7.63 -10.12
N THR A 80 20.56 -8.88 -10.07
CA THR A 80 20.89 -9.86 -9.05
C THR A 80 21.89 -10.93 -9.52
N GLY A 81 22.43 -10.78 -10.73
CA GLY A 81 23.30 -11.76 -11.38
C GLY A 81 24.53 -12.16 -10.55
N LYS A 82 25.15 -11.23 -9.83
CA LYS A 82 26.29 -11.52 -8.96
C LYS A 82 25.90 -12.50 -7.85
N GLN A 83 24.76 -12.26 -7.18
CA GLN A 83 24.29 -13.13 -6.10
C GLN A 83 23.84 -14.50 -6.64
N TYR A 84 23.18 -14.53 -7.80
CA TYR A 84 22.84 -15.79 -8.45
C TYR A 84 24.09 -16.64 -8.72
N GLN A 85 25.19 -16.06 -9.24
CA GLN A 85 26.43 -16.77 -9.49
C GLN A 85 27.09 -17.27 -8.19
N ALA A 86 26.99 -16.48 -7.13
CA ALA A 86 27.45 -16.91 -5.80
C ALA A 86 26.67 -18.14 -5.31
N VAL A 87 25.33 -18.09 -5.34
CA VAL A 87 24.48 -19.24 -4.96
C VAL A 87 24.78 -20.46 -5.85
N LYS A 88 24.87 -20.26 -7.18
CA LYS A 88 25.19 -21.34 -8.13
C LYS A 88 26.55 -21.98 -7.79
N SER A 89 27.56 -21.19 -7.48
CA SER A 89 28.89 -21.74 -7.14
C SER A 89 28.85 -22.59 -5.86
N GLN A 90 28.04 -22.20 -4.86
CA GLN A 90 27.86 -23.02 -3.65
C GLN A 90 27.12 -24.33 -3.94
N LEU A 91 26.11 -24.33 -4.81
CA LEU A 91 25.34 -25.51 -5.22
C LEU A 91 26.20 -26.57 -5.92
N HIS A 92 27.28 -26.17 -6.59
CA HIS A 92 28.17 -27.07 -7.33
C HIS A 92 29.42 -27.49 -6.56
N ARG A 93 29.52 -27.14 -5.28
CA ARG A 93 30.64 -27.59 -4.42
C ARG A 93 30.55 -29.09 -4.17
N LYS A 94 31.69 -29.78 -4.24
CA LYS A 94 31.79 -31.23 -4.01
C LYS A 94 31.51 -31.65 -2.56
N ASP A 95 31.66 -30.75 -1.60
CA ASP A 95 31.39 -30.99 -0.19
C ASP A 95 29.94 -30.72 0.24
N ILE A 96 29.09 -30.23 -0.66
CA ILE A 96 27.66 -30.04 -0.42
C ILE A 96 26.91 -31.31 -0.82
N SER A 97 26.11 -31.87 0.10
CA SER A 97 25.35 -33.10 -0.12
C SER A 97 23.85 -32.93 -0.20
N GLN A 98 23.32 -31.79 0.28
CA GLN A 98 21.89 -31.50 0.26
C GLN A 98 21.64 -30.00 0.30
N VAL A 99 20.44 -29.60 -0.09
CA VAL A 99 19.94 -28.22 -0.01
C VAL A 99 18.82 -28.14 1.03
N ILE A 100 18.87 -27.09 1.88
CA ILE A 100 17.79 -26.73 2.78
C ILE A 100 17.20 -25.44 2.28
N ILE A 101 15.97 -25.49 1.78
CA ILE A 101 15.20 -24.30 1.40
C ILE A 101 14.71 -23.63 2.68
N ALA A 102 15.19 -22.41 2.93
CA ALA A 102 14.87 -21.57 4.08
C ALA A 102 14.32 -20.20 3.65
N THR A 103 13.66 -20.17 2.50
CA THR A 103 12.88 -19.01 2.03
C THR A 103 11.56 -18.92 2.80
N ASP A 104 10.86 -17.80 2.68
CA ASP A 104 9.61 -17.55 3.38
C ASP A 104 8.63 -18.74 3.28
N ALA A 105 7.86 -18.98 4.35
CA ALA A 105 7.02 -20.15 4.50
C ALA A 105 5.71 -20.04 3.72
N GLY A 106 5.79 -19.83 2.41
CA GLY A 106 4.66 -19.62 1.54
C GLY A 106 4.90 -20.04 0.10
N ARG A 107 3.88 -19.85 -0.71
CA ARG A 107 3.87 -20.18 -2.14
C ARG A 107 4.98 -19.44 -2.90
N GLU A 108 5.16 -18.15 -2.62
CA GLU A 108 6.19 -17.32 -3.28
C GLU A 108 7.60 -17.69 -2.85
N GLY A 109 7.83 -17.97 -1.55
CA GLY A 109 9.14 -18.40 -1.07
C GLY A 109 9.55 -19.75 -1.66
N GLU A 110 8.60 -20.68 -1.84
CA GLU A 110 8.86 -21.94 -2.53
C GLU A 110 9.25 -21.69 -3.99
N LEU A 111 8.54 -20.79 -4.69
CA LEU A 111 8.86 -20.42 -6.08
C LEU A 111 10.28 -19.85 -6.22
N VAL A 112 10.64 -18.88 -5.38
CA VAL A 112 11.98 -18.24 -5.39
C VAL A 112 13.08 -19.30 -5.35
N ALA A 113 13.01 -20.22 -4.38
CA ALA A 113 14.03 -21.24 -4.21
C ALA A 113 14.06 -22.25 -5.38
N ARG A 114 12.90 -22.72 -5.81
CA ARG A 114 12.80 -23.72 -6.89
C ARG A 114 13.27 -23.18 -8.25
N LEU A 115 13.00 -21.92 -8.56
CA LEU A 115 13.52 -21.28 -9.78
C LEU A 115 15.05 -21.22 -9.76
N ILE A 116 15.67 -20.86 -8.62
CA ILE A 116 17.12 -20.85 -8.46
C ILE A 116 17.69 -22.25 -8.70
N LEU A 117 17.14 -23.28 -8.03
CA LEU A 117 17.62 -24.65 -8.16
C LEU A 117 17.47 -25.19 -9.59
N LYS A 118 16.32 -24.94 -10.24
CA LYS A 118 16.05 -25.35 -11.63
C LYS A 118 17.02 -24.68 -12.60
N LYS A 119 17.23 -23.35 -12.48
CA LYS A 119 18.14 -22.58 -13.35
C LYS A 119 19.60 -22.95 -13.11
N ALA A 120 19.99 -23.30 -11.88
CA ALA A 120 21.33 -23.77 -11.56
C ALA A 120 21.57 -25.23 -12.01
N GLY A 121 20.53 -26.01 -12.33
CA GLY A 121 20.64 -27.42 -12.71
C GLY A 121 20.98 -28.34 -11.51
N SER A 122 20.62 -27.94 -10.29
CA SER A 122 20.90 -28.73 -9.09
C SER A 122 20.04 -30.00 -9.04
N ARG A 123 20.67 -31.13 -8.68
CA ARG A 123 20.01 -32.42 -8.44
C ARG A 123 20.17 -32.88 -6.99
N LEU A 124 20.65 -32.01 -6.11
CA LEU A 124 20.83 -32.33 -4.71
C LEU A 124 19.49 -32.62 -4.01
N PRO A 125 19.46 -33.54 -3.03
CA PRO A 125 18.30 -33.75 -2.19
C PRO A 125 17.87 -32.45 -1.50
N ILE A 126 16.56 -32.21 -1.41
CA ILE A 126 15.98 -30.99 -0.88
C ILE A 126 15.29 -31.28 0.44
N LYS A 127 15.60 -30.45 1.45
CA LYS A 127 14.84 -30.33 2.69
C LYS A 127 14.23 -28.95 2.78
N ARG A 128 13.14 -28.82 3.53
CA ARG A 128 12.40 -27.57 3.72
C ARG A 128 12.38 -27.14 5.18
N LEU A 129 12.87 -25.94 5.46
CA LEU A 129 12.65 -25.23 6.72
C LEU A 129 11.35 -24.45 6.60
N TRP A 130 10.37 -24.74 7.44
CA TRP A 130 9.06 -24.09 7.43
C TRP A 130 8.84 -23.36 8.75
N ILE A 131 9.15 -22.07 8.79
CA ILE A 131 9.02 -21.21 9.96
C ILE A 131 8.43 -19.85 9.55
N SER A 132 7.57 -19.28 10.39
CA SER A 132 6.95 -17.96 10.20
C SER A 132 7.60 -16.86 11.05
N SER A 133 8.67 -17.19 11.75
CA SER A 133 9.47 -16.24 12.52
C SER A 133 10.96 -16.62 12.48
N VAL A 134 11.83 -15.63 12.68
CA VAL A 134 13.31 -15.81 12.68
C VAL A 134 13.92 -15.69 14.08
N THR A 135 13.14 -15.98 15.13
CA THR A 135 13.65 -16.08 16.48
C THR A 135 14.63 -17.26 16.61
N ASP A 136 15.59 -17.17 17.51
CA ASP A 136 16.55 -18.27 17.76
C ASP A 136 15.86 -19.58 18.07
N LYS A 137 14.73 -19.51 18.79
CA LYS A 137 13.90 -20.67 19.14
C LYS A 137 13.28 -21.28 17.89
N ALA A 138 12.60 -20.47 17.07
CA ALA A 138 11.94 -20.95 15.85
C ALA A 138 12.94 -21.56 14.86
N ILE A 139 14.11 -20.95 14.69
CA ILE A 139 15.17 -21.49 13.84
C ILE A 139 15.65 -22.83 14.36
N LYS A 140 15.98 -22.97 15.66
CA LYS A 140 16.45 -24.23 16.26
C LYS A 140 15.42 -25.36 16.12
N GLU A 141 14.17 -25.09 16.48
CA GLU A 141 13.07 -26.04 16.38
C GLU A 141 12.79 -26.45 14.92
N GLY A 142 12.81 -25.47 14.01
CA GLY A 142 12.65 -25.70 12.59
C GLY A 142 13.76 -26.59 11.99
N PHE A 143 15.01 -26.35 12.34
CA PHE A 143 16.13 -27.21 11.91
C PHE A 143 16.10 -28.60 12.53
N ALA A 144 15.48 -28.76 13.71
CA ALA A 144 15.26 -30.09 14.31
C ALA A 144 14.12 -30.87 13.62
N SER A 145 13.22 -30.18 12.89
CA SER A 145 12.00 -30.73 12.25
C SER A 145 11.93 -30.46 10.76
N LEU A 146 13.07 -30.49 10.05
CA LEU A 146 13.12 -30.28 8.60
C LEU A 146 12.24 -31.27 7.85
N LYS A 147 11.40 -30.75 6.94
CA LYS A 147 10.49 -31.51 6.08
C LYS A 147 11.19 -32.02 4.81
N ASP A 148 10.64 -33.04 4.20
CA ASP A 148 11.09 -33.46 2.87
C ASP A 148 10.62 -32.47 1.81
N GLY A 149 11.52 -32.11 0.89
CA GLY A 149 11.19 -31.18 -0.20
C GLY A 149 10.09 -31.69 -1.15
N LYS A 150 9.85 -33.02 -1.16
CA LYS A 150 8.77 -33.63 -1.93
C LYS A 150 7.38 -33.28 -1.42
N GLU A 151 7.22 -33.03 -0.12
CA GLU A 151 5.95 -32.61 0.48
C GLU A 151 5.45 -31.25 -0.07
N TYR A 152 6.34 -30.48 -0.68
CA TYR A 152 6.06 -29.13 -1.20
C TYR A 152 6.00 -29.05 -2.74
N GLU A 153 5.98 -30.21 -3.44
CA GLU A 153 5.93 -30.22 -4.90
C GLU A 153 4.60 -29.65 -5.44
N SER A 154 3.47 -29.99 -4.83
CA SER A 154 2.17 -29.42 -5.19
C SER A 154 2.12 -27.90 -4.97
N LEU A 155 2.73 -27.42 -3.89
CA LEU A 155 2.84 -25.98 -3.61
C LEU A 155 3.72 -25.28 -4.65
N ARG A 156 4.86 -25.86 -5.03
CA ARG A 156 5.71 -25.41 -6.15
C ARG A 156 4.92 -25.32 -7.44
N ASP A 157 4.15 -26.36 -7.77
CA ASP A 157 3.39 -26.42 -9.01
C ASP A 157 2.30 -25.34 -9.04
N ALA A 158 1.60 -25.11 -7.94
CA ALA A 158 0.64 -24.00 -7.83
C ALA A 158 1.32 -22.62 -8.05
N ALA A 159 2.51 -22.41 -7.48
CA ALA A 159 3.26 -21.18 -7.65
C ALA A 159 3.74 -20.95 -9.09
N LEU A 160 4.26 -22.02 -9.73
CA LEU A 160 4.66 -22.00 -11.14
C LEU A 160 3.46 -21.74 -12.06
N CYS A 161 2.34 -22.45 -11.87
CA CYS A 161 1.12 -22.23 -12.63
C CYS A 161 0.65 -20.78 -12.58
N ARG A 162 0.67 -20.17 -11.40
CA ARG A 162 0.32 -18.75 -11.26
C ARG A 162 1.22 -17.86 -12.09
N ALA A 163 2.54 -18.02 -11.97
CA ALA A 163 3.51 -17.22 -12.70
C ALA A 163 3.39 -17.40 -14.23
N GLU A 164 3.26 -18.64 -14.69
CA GLU A 164 3.13 -18.98 -16.11
C GLU A 164 1.80 -18.48 -16.69
N ALA A 165 0.69 -18.58 -15.94
CA ALA A 165 -0.63 -18.08 -16.35
C ALA A 165 -0.64 -16.54 -16.44
N ASP A 166 -0.10 -15.85 -15.44
CA ASP A 166 0.02 -14.38 -15.44
C ASP A 166 0.91 -13.90 -16.60
N TRP A 167 1.98 -14.65 -16.93
CA TRP A 167 2.84 -14.38 -18.09
C TRP A 167 2.06 -14.54 -19.40
N LEU A 168 1.38 -15.68 -19.61
CA LEU A 168 0.63 -15.96 -20.84
C LEU A 168 -0.45 -14.92 -21.09
N VAL A 169 -1.33 -14.69 -20.11
CA VAL A 169 -2.45 -13.78 -20.28
C VAL A 169 -1.98 -12.33 -20.34
N GLY A 170 -1.07 -11.91 -19.46
CA GLY A 170 -0.61 -10.54 -19.38
C GLY A 170 0.16 -10.07 -20.61
N ILE A 171 1.10 -10.87 -21.11
CA ILE A 171 1.94 -10.51 -22.26
C ILE A 171 1.13 -10.55 -23.55
N ASN A 172 0.40 -11.64 -23.79
CA ASN A 172 -0.34 -11.81 -25.02
C ASN A 172 -1.44 -10.76 -25.19
N SER A 173 -2.27 -10.56 -24.18
CA SER A 173 -3.34 -9.56 -24.23
C SER A 173 -2.81 -8.12 -24.34
N THR A 174 -1.75 -7.77 -23.60
CA THR A 174 -1.10 -6.47 -23.68
C THR A 174 -0.55 -6.20 -25.07
N ARG A 175 0.15 -7.18 -25.67
CA ARG A 175 0.69 -7.04 -27.03
C ARG A 175 -0.43 -6.95 -28.06
N ALA A 176 -1.47 -7.77 -27.96
CA ALA A 176 -2.60 -7.76 -28.87
C ALA A 176 -3.32 -6.40 -28.89
N LEU A 177 -3.69 -5.88 -27.72
CA LEU A 177 -4.30 -4.56 -27.61
C LEU A 177 -3.39 -3.46 -28.14
N THR A 178 -2.10 -3.51 -27.79
CA THR A 178 -1.13 -2.51 -28.24
C THR A 178 -0.92 -2.52 -29.76
N CYS A 179 -0.87 -3.71 -30.38
CA CYS A 179 -0.75 -3.84 -31.84
C CYS A 179 -2.00 -3.41 -32.56
N LYS A 180 -3.18 -3.89 -32.11
CA LYS A 180 -4.46 -3.61 -32.77
C LYS A 180 -4.80 -2.12 -32.76
N TYR A 181 -4.66 -1.47 -31.61
CA TYR A 181 -5.08 -0.09 -31.42
C TYR A 181 -3.95 0.93 -31.57
N ASN A 182 -2.75 0.47 -31.91
CA ASN A 182 -1.56 1.32 -32.06
C ASN A 182 -1.33 2.28 -30.86
N ALA A 183 -1.60 1.80 -29.66
CA ALA A 183 -1.50 2.55 -28.41
C ALA A 183 -0.91 1.66 -27.31
N GLN A 184 -0.08 2.21 -26.44
CA GLN A 184 0.48 1.45 -25.32
C GLN A 184 -0.64 1.13 -24.30
N LEU A 185 -1.28 -0.01 -24.48
CA LEU A 185 -2.39 -0.49 -23.66
C LEU A 185 -1.95 -1.76 -22.92
N SER A 186 -1.81 -1.68 -21.62
CA SER A 186 -1.51 -2.85 -20.78
C SER A 186 -2.76 -3.32 -20.05
N CYS A 187 -2.96 -4.62 -20.01
CA CYS A 187 -4.02 -5.25 -19.24
C CYS A 187 -3.51 -6.47 -18.51
N GLY A 188 -4.30 -7.00 -17.59
CA GLY A 188 -3.97 -8.19 -16.82
C GLY A 188 -4.97 -8.41 -15.69
N ARG A 189 -4.93 -9.61 -15.14
CA ARG A 189 -5.86 -10.16 -14.16
C ARG A 189 -6.06 -9.32 -12.89
N VAL A 190 -5.11 -8.47 -12.52
CA VAL A 190 -5.21 -7.59 -11.34
C VAL A 190 -5.41 -6.13 -11.73
N GLN A 191 -4.65 -5.65 -12.73
CA GLN A 191 -4.67 -4.24 -13.14
C GLN A 191 -6.04 -3.85 -13.73
N THR A 192 -6.60 -4.69 -14.58
CA THR A 192 -7.85 -4.39 -15.27
C THR A 192 -9.07 -4.37 -14.33
N PRO A 193 -9.27 -5.36 -13.44
CA PRO A 193 -10.34 -5.28 -12.45
C PRO A 193 -10.18 -4.08 -11.49
N THR A 194 -8.95 -3.70 -11.15
CA THR A 194 -8.71 -2.50 -10.33
C THR A 194 -9.22 -1.24 -11.03
N LEU A 195 -8.97 -1.08 -12.33
CA LEU A 195 -9.53 0.02 -13.13
C LEU A 195 -11.06 -0.07 -13.23
N ALA A 196 -11.61 -1.27 -13.42
CA ALA A 196 -13.05 -1.49 -13.51
C ALA A 196 -13.77 -1.12 -12.20
N MET A 197 -13.19 -1.41 -11.03
CA MET A 197 -13.74 -0.98 -9.74
C MET A 197 -13.82 0.56 -9.62
N ILE A 198 -12.79 1.26 -10.10
CA ILE A 198 -12.78 2.73 -10.11
C ILE A 198 -13.85 3.26 -11.09
N ALA A 199 -13.97 2.66 -12.27
CA ALA A 199 -15.03 3.00 -13.25
C ALA A 199 -16.42 2.83 -12.64
N ALA A 200 -16.68 1.70 -12.00
CA ALA A 200 -17.96 1.44 -11.35
C ALA A 200 -18.27 2.45 -10.23
N ARG A 201 -17.26 2.91 -9.49
CA ARG A 201 -17.40 3.95 -8.48
C ARG A 201 -17.71 5.30 -9.11
N GLU A 202 -16.99 5.71 -10.16
CA GLU A 202 -17.24 6.95 -10.89
C GLU A 202 -18.66 6.95 -11.48
N GLU A 203 -19.11 5.82 -12.02
CA GLU A 203 -20.47 5.68 -12.57
C GLU A 203 -21.54 5.81 -11.48
N ARG A 204 -21.35 5.15 -10.32
CA ARG A 204 -22.26 5.30 -9.18
C ARG A 204 -22.34 6.74 -8.70
N ILE A 205 -21.24 7.49 -8.71
CA ILE A 205 -21.21 8.91 -8.36
C ILE A 205 -21.96 9.74 -9.41
N ARG A 206 -21.71 9.48 -10.69
CA ARG A 206 -22.34 10.21 -11.81
C ARG A 206 -23.84 9.99 -11.89
N ALA A 207 -24.28 8.75 -11.71
CA ALA A 207 -25.69 8.37 -11.76
C ALA A 207 -26.46 8.70 -10.47
N PHE A 208 -25.77 9.17 -9.43
CA PHE A 208 -26.40 9.42 -8.14
C PHE A 208 -27.29 10.66 -8.19
N VAL A 209 -28.54 10.47 -7.79
CA VAL A 209 -29.52 11.56 -7.65
C VAL A 209 -29.72 11.81 -6.15
N PRO A 210 -29.32 12.97 -5.62
CA PRO A 210 -29.52 13.32 -4.22
C PRO A 210 -31.01 13.38 -3.89
N LYS A 211 -31.45 12.66 -2.86
CA LYS A 211 -32.81 12.70 -2.32
C LYS A 211 -32.83 13.51 -1.04
N PRO A 212 -33.71 14.52 -0.89
CA PRO A 212 -33.86 15.22 0.37
C PRO A 212 -34.45 14.28 1.44
N TYR A 213 -33.98 14.41 2.65
CA TYR A 213 -34.56 13.73 3.83
C TYR A 213 -34.74 14.75 4.95
N TYR A 214 -35.71 14.51 5.80
CA TYR A 214 -36.19 15.41 6.84
C TYR A 214 -36.21 14.66 8.17
N GLY A 215 -35.85 15.35 9.24
CA GLY A 215 -35.92 14.84 10.59
C GLY A 215 -36.33 15.95 11.55
N MET A 216 -36.33 15.65 12.84
CA MET A 216 -36.61 16.63 13.86
C MET A 216 -35.56 16.57 14.95
N LYS A 217 -35.18 17.73 15.48
CA LYS A 217 -34.42 17.88 16.73
C LYS A 217 -35.25 18.65 17.75
N ALA A 218 -35.23 18.16 18.97
CA ALA A 218 -35.83 18.85 20.10
C ALA A 218 -34.70 19.36 21.00
N ARG A 219 -34.63 20.67 21.19
CA ARG A 219 -33.70 21.28 22.14
C ARG A 219 -34.42 21.64 23.41
N VAL A 220 -33.97 21.07 24.52
CA VAL A 220 -34.62 21.24 25.84
C VAL A 220 -33.55 21.45 26.89
N GLN A 221 -33.59 22.60 27.61
CA GLN A 221 -32.60 22.97 28.63
C GLN A 221 -31.14 22.89 28.19
N GLY A 222 -30.88 23.13 26.87
CA GLY A 222 -29.57 23.05 26.25
C GLY A 222 -29.21 21.67 25.69
N ILE A 223 -29.96 20.61 26.00
CA ILE A 223 -29.76 19.25 25.48
C ILE A 223 -30.46 19.12 24.12
N SER A 224 -29.80 18.50 23.15
CA SER A 224 -30.37 18.22 21.85
C SER A 224 -30.75 16.74 21.74
N PHE A 225 -32.02 16.49 21.49
CA PHE A 225 -32.58 15.16 21.26
C PHE A 225 -32.97 14.98 19.79
N THR A 226 -32.62 13.85 19.22
CA THR A 226 -32.96 13.51 17.83
C THR A 226 -34.18 12.61 17.78
N TRP A 227 -35.14 12.97 16.95
CA TRP A 227 -36.37 12.20 16.71
C TRP A 227 -36.06 10.78 16.21
N GLN A 228 -36.89 9.82 16.66
CA GLN A 228 -36.81 8.42 16.26
C GLN A 228 -38.15 7.95 15.71
N ASP A 229 -38.18 7.61 14.41
CA ASP A 229 -39.31 6.95 13.80
C ASP A 229 -39.36 5.48 14.20
N LYS A 230 -40.35 5.12 15.02
CA LYS A 230 -40.53 3.72 15.49
C LYS A 230 -40.81 2.76 14.31
N ALA A 231 -41.57 3.20 13.32
CA ALA A 231 -41.98 2.35 12.21
C ALA A 231 -40.81 2.05 11.26
N ALA A 232 -39.96 3.04 11.00
CA ALA A 232 -38.84 2.93 10.07
C ALA A 232 -37.50 2.62 10.75
N SER A 233 -37.43 2.61 12.08
CA SER A 233 -36.17 2.49 12.85
C SER A 233 -35.11 3.49 12.36
N SER A 234 -35.55 4.71 12.07
CA SER A 234 -34.75 5.78 11.44
C SER A 234 -34.93 7.10 12.20
N SER A 235 -33.95 7.98 12.13
CA SER A 235 -34.04 9.36 12.62
C SER A 235 -34.47 10.35 11.53
N SER A 236 -34.86 9.87 10.35
CA SER A 236 -35.25 10.70 9.22
C SER A 236 -36.31 10.04 8.34
N SER A 237 -37.04 10.87 7.59
CA SER A 237 -38.06 10.47 6.62
C SER A 237 -37.82 11.21 5.31
N PHE A 238 -38.24 10.61 4.18
CA PHE A 238 -38.26 11.29 2.88
C PHE A 238 -39.55 12.10 2.65
N ASP A 239 -40.48 12.00 3.60
CA ASP A 239 -41.78 12.73 3.53
C ASP A 239 -41.70 14.01 4.39
N ARG A 240 -41.60 15.16 3.69
CA ARG A 240 -41.53 16.48 4.30
C ARG A 240 -42.84 16.85 4.99
N ALA A 241 -44.00 16.60 4.33
CA ALA A 241 -45.29 16.97 4.87
C ALA A 241 -45.60 16.24 6.18
N ARG A 242 -45.20 14.97 6.28
CA ARG A 242 -45.28 14.20 7.52
C ARG A 242 -44.49 14.87 8.67
N ILE A 243 -43.28 15.32 8.42
CA ILE A 243 -42.43 15.95 9.45
C ILE A 243 -42.99 17.32 9.84
N GLU A 244 -43.50 18.13 8.89
CA GLU A 244 -44.15 19.41 9.18
C GLU A 244 -45.46 19.21 10.00
N GLY A 245 -46.26 18.20 9.67
CA GLY A 245 -47.44 17.82 10.44
C GLY A 245 -47.11 17.41 11.86
N LEU A 246 -46.07 16.58 12.05
CA LEU A 246 -45.59 16.19 13.37
C LEU A 246 -45.10 17.40 14.17
N LEU A 247 -44.29 18.29 13.57
CA LEU A 247 -43.82 19.51 14.22
C LEU A 247 -44.98 20.38 14.74
N SER A 248 -46.00 20.52 13.92
CA SER A 248 -47.21 21.30 14.26
C SER A 248 -47.97 20.67 15.40
N SER A 249 -48.12 19.35 15.42
CA SER A 249 -48.84 18.61 16.45
C SER A 249 -48.10 18.56 17.81
N LEU A 250 -46.79 18.67 17.79
CA LEU A 250 -45.93 18.62 19.00
C LEU A 250 -45.61 20.00 19.56
N LYS A 251 -46.09 21.05 18.95
CA LYS A 251 -45.86 22.43 19.39
C LYS A 251 -46.45 22.64 20.79
N ASN A 252 -45.66 23.16 21.71
CA ASN A 252 -45.98 23.42 23.10
C ASN A 252 -46.15 22.15 24.00
N GLU A 253 -45.94 20.94 23.47
CA GLU A 253 -45.92 19.75 24.27
C GLU A 253 -44.64 19.70 25.15
N PRO A 254 -44.75 19.32 26.43
CA PRO A 254 -43.58 19.12 27.29
C PRO A 254 -42.86 17.85 26.89
N ALA A 255 -41.56 17.82 27.12
CA ALA A 255 -40.79 16.59 27.02
C ALA A 255 -40.79 15.85 28.34
N GLN A 256 -41.12 14.60 28.34
CA GLN A 256 -41.03 13.72 29.51
C GLN A 256 -39.96 12.66 29.32
N ALA A 257 -39.02 12.55 30.23
CA ALA A 257 -38.02 11.50 30.25
C ALA A 257 -38.71 10.13 30.45
N GLU A 258 -38.82 9.35 29.39
CA GLU A 258 -39.54 8.07 29.36
C GLU A 258 -38.61 6.93 29.80
N GLN A 259 -37.36 6.95 29.38
CA GLN A 259 -36.40 5.89 29.63
C GLN A 259 -34.98 6.42 29.72
N ILE A 260 -34.23 5.98 30.71
CA ILE A 260 -32.79 6.25 30.84
C ILE A 260 -32.05 4.93 30.91
N LYS A 261 -31.39 4.57 29.83
CA LYS A 261 -30.62 3.33 29.71
C LYS A 261 -29.15 3.59 29.88
N ARG A 262 -28.53 3.05 30.91
CA ARG A 262 -27.08 3.07 31.13
C ARG A 262 -26.49 1.72 30.74
N THR A 263 -25.54 1.71 29.85
CA THR A 263 -24.94 0.47 29.37
C THR A 263 -23.43 0.58 29.42
N PRO A 264 -22.73 -0.25 30.20
CA PRO A 264 -21.29 -0.32 30.14
C PRO A 264 -20.85 -0.91 28.82
N LYS A 265 -19.92 -0.27 28.19
CA LYS A 265 -19.35 -0.66 26.89
C LYS A 265 -17.83 -0.75 26.95
N LYS A 266 -17.28 -1.70 26.22
CA LYS A 266 -15.84 -1.91 26.10
C LYS A 266 -15.44 -1.82 24.63
N LYS A 267 -14.49 -0.93 24.32
CA LYS A 267 -13.88 -0.84 22.98
C LYS A 267 -12.50 -1.47 23.03
N GLN A 268 -12.33 -2.58 22.29
CA GLN A 268 -11.05 -3.27 22.18
C GLN A 268 -10.03 -2.41 21.43
N PRO A 269 -8.72 -2.57 21.71
CA PRO A 269 -7.70 -1.95 20.89
C PRO A 269 -7.78 -2.47 19.44
N PRO A 270 -7.43 -1.64 18.46
CA PRO A 270 -7.29 -2.13 17.08
C PRO A 270 -6.16 -3.16 17.01
N LEU A 271 -6.28 -4.18 16.14
CA LEU A 271 -5.22 -5.18 15.93
C LEU A 271 -3.92 -4.52 15.47
N LEU A 272 -2.82 -5.25 15.55
CA LEU A 272 -1.52 -4.84 15.03
C LEU A 272 -1.61 -4.53 13.53
N TYR A 273 -0.58 -3.90 12.98
CA TYR A 273 -0.51 -3.59 11.57
C TYR A 273 -0.04 -4.79 10.73
N ASP A 274 -0.79 -5.08 9.66
CA ASP A 274 -0.25 -5.57 8.42
C ASP A 274 0.18 -4.39 7.53
N LEU A 275 0.75 -4.67 6.36
CA LEU A 275 1.20 -3.60 5.46
C LEU A 275 0.02 -2.77 4.92
N THR A 276 -1.08 -3.40 4.54
CA THR A 276 -2.24 -2.71 3.95
C THR A 276 -2.84 -1.72 4.92
N GLU A 277 -3.06 -2.12 6.17
CA GLU A 277 -3.63 -1.25 7.19
C GLU A 277 -2.69 -0.08 7.54
N LEU A 278 -1.38 -0.35 7.60
CA LEU A 278 -0.39 0.71 7.80
C LEU A 278 -0.38 1.71 6.64
N GLN A 279 -0.46 1.24 5.39
CA GLN A 279 -0.56 2.11 4.21
C GLN A 279 -1.84 2.95 4.23
N ARG A 280 -2.95 2.38 4.69
CA ARG A 280 -4.24 3.10 4.84
C ARG A 280 -4.15 4.21 5.87
N ASP A 281 -3.61 3.93 7.04
CA ASP A 281 -3.47 4.93 8.10
C ASP A 281 -2.44 6.00 7.75
N ALA A 282 -1.32 5.64 7.12
CA ALA A 282 -0.34 6.59 6.61
C ALA A 282 -0.92 7.51 5.52
N ASN A 283 -1.78 6.96 4.64
CA ASN A 283 -2.48 7.78 3.64
C ASN A 283 -3.50 8.73 4.27
N LYS A 284 -4.31 8.24 5.22
CA LYS A 284 -5.30 9.07 5.93
C LYS A 284 -4.65 10.24 6.69
N GLN A 285 -3.54 9.97 7.43
CA GLN A 285 -2.93 10.96 8.31
C GLN A 285 -1.94 11.89 7.62
N TYR A 286 -1.13 11.34 6.71
CA TYR A 286 0.01 12.05 6.11
C TYR A 286 -0.11 12.19 4.59
N ASN A 287 -1.18 11.64 3.99
CA ASN A 287 -1.38 11.58 2.53
C ASN A 287 -0.21 10.89 1.80
N TYR A 288 0.49 9.96 2.48
CA TYR A 288 1.51 9.14 1.83
C TYR A 288 0.86 8.13 0.89
N THR A 289 1.50 7.90 -0.24
CA THR A 289 1.11 6.83 -1.15
C THR A 289 1.46 5.46 -0.54
N ALA A 290 0.81 4.43 -1.03
CA ALA A 290 1.13 3.06 -0.64
C ALA A 290 2.60 2.72 -0.89
N LYS A 291 3.16 3.20 -2.01
CA LYS A 291 4.56 3.00 -2.37
C LYS A 291 5.53 3.77 -1.48
N GLU A 292 5.23 5.04 -1.17
CA GLU A 292 6.03 5.84 -0.24
C GLU A 292 6.08 5.19 1.13
N THR A 293 4.92 4.76 1.65
CA THR A 293 4.83 4.04 2.94
C THR A 293 5.69 2.78 2.93
N LEU A 294 5.60 1.95 1.88
CA LEU A 294 6.42 0.75 1.75
C LEU A 294 7.92 1.08 1.70
N ASN A 295 8.33 2.11 0.96
CA ASN A 295 9.73 2.51 0.87
C ASN A 295 10.28 3.02 2.21
N ILE A 296 9.47 3.75 2.98
CA ILE A 296 9.84 4.21 4.33
C ILE A 296 9.99 3.00 5.26
N MET A 297 9.01 2.08 5.23
CA MET A 297 9.06 0.84 6.00
C MET A 297 10.29 0.00 5.69
N GLN A 298 10.66 -0.10 4.40
CA GLN A 298 11.84 -0.84 3.97
C GLN A 298 13.12 -0.27 4.60
N ARG A 299 13.26 1.06 4.70
CA ARG A 299 14.40 1.69 5.37
C ARG A 299 14.39 1.45 6.89
N LEU A 300 13.22 1.53 7.53
CA LEU A 300 13.09 1.23 8.98
C LEU A 300 13.46 -0.22 9.30
N TYR A 301 13.14 -1.15 8.39
CA TYR A 301 13.46 -2.57 8.50
C TYR A 301 14.94 -2.86 8.18
N GLU A 302 15.47 -2.39 7.05
CA GLU A 302 16.80 -2.76 6.54
C GLU A 302 17.93 -1.94 7.15
N ASN A 303 17.75 -0.60 7.20
CA ASN A 303 18.82 0.31 7.62
C ASN A 303 18.80 0.52 9.13
N HIS A 304 17.64 0.91 9.68
CA HIS A 304 17.51 1.16 11.12
C HIS A 304 17.29 -0.13 11.92
N LYS A 305 16.72 -1.17 11.30
CA LYS A 305 16.41 -2.48 11.92
C LYS A 305 15.47 -2.39 13.13
N VAL A 306 14.67 -1.35 13.21
CA VAL A 306 13.79 -1.05 14.34
C VAL A 306 12.37 -1.56 14.20
N LEU A 307 11.99 -2.03 13.02
CA LEU A 307 10.69 -2.66 12.74
C LEU A 307 10.89 -4.03 12.12
N THR A 308 9.89 -4.91 12.27
CA THR A 308 9.87 -6.24 11.66
C THR A 308 9.58 -6.16 10.17
N TYR A 309 9.59 -7.27 9.46
CA TYR A 309 9.44 -7.34 8.01
C TYR A 309 8.15 -6.66 7.52
N PRO A 310 8.23 -5.73 6.55
CA PRO A 310 7.09 -4.89 6.19
C PRO A 310 6.01 -5.58 5.35
N ARG A 311 6.34 -6.63 4.58
CA ARG A 311 5.40 -7.24 3.62
C ARG A 311 4.68 -8.41 4.25
N THR A 312 3.81 -8.16 5.19
CA THR A 312 2.97 -9.14 5.88
C THR A 312 1.50 -8.81 5.73
N ASP A 313 0.68 -9.83 5.61
CA ASP A 313 -0.78 -9.77 5.62
C ASP A 313 -1.36 -10.12 7.01
N SER A 314 -0.52 -10.53 7.95
CA SER A 314 -0.94 -10.87 9.29
C SER A 314 -0.99 -9.66 10.21
N ARG A 315 -2.03 -9.60 11.04
CA ARG A 315 -2.23 -8.63 12.13
C ARG A 315 -2.03 -9.29 13.50
N TYR A 316 -1.42 -10.48 13.52
CA TYR A 316 -1.24 -11.32 14.70
C TYR A 316 0.23 -11.66 14.92
N LEU A 317 0.56 -12.00 16.14
CA LEU A 317 1.86 -12.54 16.53
C LEU A 317 1.77 -14.05 16.73
N SER A 318 2.86 -14.73 16.46
CA SER A 318 3.03 -16.14 16.85
C SER A 318 3.46 -16.23 18.33
N GLN A 319 3.20 -17.38 18.95
CA GLN A 319 3.44 -17.60 20.37
C GLN A 319 4.93 -17.45 20.75
N ASP A 320 5.86 -17.73 19.86
CA ASP A 320 7.31 -17.62 20.08
C ASP A 320 7.79 -16.16 20.19
N ILE A 321 7.01 -15.18 19.72
CA ILE A 321 7.31 -13.75 19.86
C ILE A 321 6.98 -13.24 21.27
N VAL A 322 6.03 -13.86 21.97
CA VAL A 322 5.54 -13.39 23.28
C VAL A 322 6.68 -13.17 24.31
N PRO A 323 7.66 -14.07 24.47
CA PRO A 323 8.76 -13.84 25.41
C PRO A 323 9.59 -12.59 25.11
N THR A 324 9.65 -12.14 23.85
CA THR A 324 10.46 -11.00 23.42
C THR A 324 9.75 -9.65 23.62
N ILE A 325 8.46 -9.62 23.92
CA ILE A 325 7.65 -8.38 24.01
C ILE A 325 8.27 -7.39 25.02
N LYS A 326 8.75 -7.86 26.17
CA LYS A 326 9.34 -6.97 27.17
C LYS A 326 10.64 -6.31 26.71
N GLU A 327 11.45 -7.01 25.93
CA GLU A 327 12.68 -6.47 25.34
C GLU A 327 12.36 -5.43 24.29
N ARG A 328 11.35 -5.68 23.45
CA ARG A 328 10.84 -4.74 22.46
C ARG A 328 10.27 -3.47 23.10
N LEU A 329 9.55 -3.61 24.21
CA LEU A 329 9.06 -2.47 24.99
C LEU A 329 10.22 -1.62 25.52
N LYS A 330 11.29 -2.23 26.04
CA LYS A 330 12.49 -1.51 26.49
C LYS A 330 13.17 -0.79 25.33
N ALA A 331 13.32 -1.45 24.17
CA ALA A 331 13.97 -0.90 23.01
C ALA A 331 13.23 0.33 22.44
N CYS A 332 11.89 0.32 22.42
CA CYS A 332 11.10 1.45 21.94
C CYS A 332 10.78 2.50 23.04
N SER A 333 11.21 2.32 24.30
CA SER A 333 10.93 3.23 25.41
C SER A 333 11.80 4.50 25.36
N VAL A 334 11.70 5.27 24.29
CA VAL A 334 12.48 6.49 24.03
C VAL A 334 11.56 7.67 23.73
N GLY A 335 12.04 8.88 23.96
CA GLY A 335 11.32 10.11 23.63
C GLY A 335 9.86 10.09 24.10
N PRO A 336 8.89 10.31 23.19
CA PRO A 336 7.47 10.40 23.56
C PRO A 336 6.88 9.07 24.06
N TYR A 337 7.52 7.94 23.80
CA TYR A 337 7.01 6.62 24.17
C TYR A 337 7.45 6.19 25.57
N ARG A 338 8.43 6.87 26.19
CA ARG A 338 9.04 6.47 27.47
C ARG A 338 8.01 6.27 28.59
N LYS A 339 7.09 7.22 28.76
CA LYS A 339 6.05 7.15 29.79
C LYS A 339 5.08 5.98 29.56
N ILE A 340 4.65 5.82 28.32
CA ILE A 340 3.64 4.84 27.90
C ILE A 340 4.22 3.42 27.96
N ALA A 341 5.39 3.20 27.39
CA ALA A 341 6.09 1.91 27.40
C ALA A 341 6.57 1.53 28.82
N GLY A 342 7.06 2.51 29.58
CA GLY A 342 7.49 2.30 30.97
C GLY A 342 6.38 1.76 31.88
N ALA A 343 5.16 2.23 31.73
CA ALA A 343 3.99 1.72 32.45
C ALA A 343 3.69 0.24 32.10
N LEU A 344 3.98 -0.20 30.87
CA LEU A 344 3.77 -1.57 30.41
C LEU A 344 4.92 -2.53 30.80
N ILE A 345 6.16 -2.04 30.82
CA ILE A 345 7.34 -2.85 31.19
C ILE A 345 7.19 -3.42 32.60
N ASN A 346 6.65 -2.62 33.52
CA ASN A 346 6.49 -2.99 34.94
C ASN A 346 5.26 -3.85 35.21
N ARG A 347 4.39 -4.07 34.21
CA ARG A 347 3.19 -4.91 34.37
C ARG A 347 3.47 -6.34 33.88
N PRO A 348 2.87 -7.37 34.49
CA PRO A 348 2.89 -8.70 33.92
C PRO A 348 2.11 -8.69 32.59
N LEU A 349 2.61 -9.42 31.59
CA LEU A 349 1.87 -9.61 30.37
C LEU A 349 0.61 -10.45 30.63
N PRO A 350 -0.53 -10.15 29.98
CA PRO A 350 -1.72 -10.98 30.08
C PRO A 350 -1.44 -12.41 29.60
N GLN A 351 -1.99 -13.41 30.30
CA GLN A 351 -1.85 -14.81 29.89
C GLN A 351 -2.47 -15.08 28.51
N LYS A 352 -3.58 -14.41 28.19
CA LYS A 352 -4.26 -14.50 26.88
C LYS A 352 -4.26 -13.13 26.23
N MET A 353 -3.66 -13.06 25.06
CA MET A 353 -3.57 -11.84 24.24
C MET A 353 -4.33 -12.06 22.93
N ALA A 354 -5.33 -11.22 22.67
CA ALA A 354 -6.21 -11.36 21.50
C ALA A 354 -5.46 -11.22 20.14
N PHE A 355 -4.27 -10.62 20.16
CA PHE A 355 -3.41 -10.43 19.00
C PHE A 355 -2.33 -11.52 18.85
N VAL A 356 -2.40 -12.60 19.64
CA VAL A 356 -1.48 -13.75 19.53
C VAL A 356 -2.27 -14.97 19.10
N ASP A 357 -2.03 -15.42 17.86
CA ASP A 357 -2.72 -16.55 17.26
C ASP A 357 -1.90 -17.15 16.13
N ASN A 358 -1.27 -18.31 16.37
CA ASN A 358 -0.43 -18.99 15.36
C ASN A 358 -1.20 -19.34 14.08
N SER A 359 -2.50 -19.62 14.16
CA SER A 359 -3.30 -20.00 13.00
C SER A 359 -3.58 -18.84 12.03
N LYS A 360 -3.36 -17.59 12.49
CA LYS A 360 -3.54 -16.36 11.72
C LYS A 360 -2.22 -15.69 11.31
N VAL A 361 -1.11 -16.37 11.52
CA VAL A 361 0.21 -15.97 11.03
C VAL A 361 0.55 -16.88 9.86
N SER A 362 0.65 -16.29 8.66
CA SER A 362 1.05 -16.98 7.44
C SER A 362 2.58 -17.07 7.34
N ASP A 363 3.16 -16.36 6.40
CA ASP A 363 4.62 -16.33 6.16
C ASP A 363 5.35 -15.46 7.20
N HIS A 364 4.70 -14.41 7.67
CA HIS A 364 5.22 -13.43 8.63
C HIS A 364 4.15 -12.98 9.61
N HIS A 365 4.57 -12.70 10.86
CA HIS A 365 3.71 -12.06 11.86
C HIS A 365 3.52 -10.55 11.57
N ALA A 366 2.64 -9.89 12.32
CA ALA A 366 2.36 -8.47 12.22
C ALA A 366 3.61 -7.58 12.33
N ILE A 367 3.51 -6.35 11.81
CA ILE A 367 4.55 -5.34 11.89
C ILE A 367 4.60 -4.78 13.31
N ILE A 368 5.75 -4.96 13.99
CA ILE A 368 5.99 -4.48 15.35
C ILE A 368 7.43 -3.95 15.50
N PRO A 369 7.75 -3.20 16.57
CA PRO A 369 9.13 -2.86 16.90
C PRO A 369 9.98 -4.10 17.15
N THR A 370 11.27 -4.01 16.82
CA THR A 370 12.27 -5.03 17.15
C THR A 370 12.87 -4.80 18.52
N GLU A 371 13.81 -5.66 18.92
CA GLU A 371 14.62 -5.50 20.12
C GLU A 371 15.77 -4.49 19.93
N GLN A 372 15.94 -3.92 18.73
CA GLN A 372 16.95 -2.91 18.44
C GLN A 372 16.61 -1.60 19.13
N PHE A 373 17.56 -1.06 19.87
CA PHE A 373 17.41 0.27 20.50
C PHE A 373 17.24 1.36 19.47
N VAL A 374 16.27 2.23 19.69
CA VAL A 374 15.83 3.25 18.71
C VAL A 374 16.53 4.58 18.92
N GLN A 375 17.09 5.14 17.86
CA GLN A 375 17.67 6.48 17.81
C GLN A 375 16.80 7.38 16.92
N LEU A 376 15.83 8.04 17.53
CA LEU A 376 14.85 8.88 16.78
C LEU A 376 15.52 10.03 16.03
N ASP A 377 16.61 10.58 16.53
CA ASP A 377 17.32 11.69 15.91
C ASP A 377 18.02 11.31 14.58
N HIS A 378 18.30 10.03 14.38
CA HIS A 378 18.85 9.51 13.12
C HIS A 378 17.80 9.23 12.06
N MET A 379 16.52 9.38 12.38
CA MET A 379 15.42 9.17 11.45
C MET A 379 14.97 10.47 10.80
N THR A 380 14.60 10.40 9.53
CA THR A 380 13.89 11.49 8.84
C THR A 380 12.52 11.71 9.48
N VAL A 381 11.89 12.85 9.17
CA VAL A 381 10.53 13.16 9.64
C VAL A 381 9.54 12.07 9.20
N ASP A 382 9.66 11.60 7.96
CA ASP A 382 8.75 10.58 7.40
C ASP A 382 8.97 9.21 8.05
N GLU A 383 10.22 8.84 8.32
CA GLU A 383 10.55 7.62 9.06
C GLU A 383 10.00 7.66 10.48
N ARG A 384 10.13 8.81 11.18
CA ARG A 384 9.54 9.00 12.52
C ARG A 384 8.02 8.88 12.51
N ARG A 385 7.34 9.42 11.50
CA ARG A 385 5.88 9.33 11.36
C ARG A 385 5.40 7.89 11.21
N ILE A 386 6.03 7.12 10.33
CA ILE A 386 5.66 5.71 10.14
C ILE A 386 6.04 4.88 11.38
N TYR A 387 7.20 5.13 11.98
CA TYR A 387 7.62 4.49 13.21
C TYR A 387 6.62 4.77 14.35
N ASP A 388 6.16 6.01 14.49
CA ASP A 388 5.17 6.42 15.49
C ASP A 388 3.84 5.66 15.35
N LEU A 389 3.33 5.49 14.11
CA LEU A 389 2.14 4.68 13.85
C LEU A 389 2.29 3.26 14.40
N VAL A 390 3.40 2.61 14.05
CA VAL A 390 3.64 1.20 14.44
C VAL A 390 3.84 1.05 15.94
N VAL A 391 4.67 1.91 16.55
CA VAL A 391 4.95 1.83 17.99
C VAL A 391 3.69 2.07 18.81
N ARG A 392 2.92 3.09 18.52
CA ARG A 392 1.68 3.37 19.24
C ARG A 392 0.66 2.24 19.11
N ARG A 393 0.53 1.64 17.93
CA ARG A 393 -0.32 0.48 17.70
C ARG A 393 0.15 -0.73 18.52
N PHE A 394 1.45 -0.97 18.56
CA PHE A 394 2.06 -2.02 19.39
C PHE A 394 1.85 -1.78 20.88
N LEU A 395 2.00 -0.54 21.34
CA LEU A 395 1.72 -0.20 22.73
C LEU A 395 0.22 -0.34 23.05
N ALA A 396 -0.66 0.11 22.16
CA ALA A 396 -2.10 0.08 22.35
C ALA A 396 -2.65 -1.34 22.60
N VAL A 397 -2.20 -2.34 21.82
CA VAL A 397 -2.70 -3.73 21.98
C VAL A 397 -2.31 -4.35 23.33
N LEU A 398 -1.32 -3.78 24.03
CA LEU A 398 -0.85 -4.25 25.34
C LEU A 398 -1.59 -3.59 26.50
N TYR A 399 -2.40 -2.54 26.24
CA TYR A 399 -3.27 -1.93 27.21
C TYR A 399 -4.64 -2.64 27.28
N PRO A 400 -5.36 -2.52 28.40
CA PRO A 400 -6.72 -3.02 28.50
C PRO A 400 -7.67 -2.28 27.55
N PRO A 401 -8.87 -2.82 27.30
CA PRO A 401 -9.90 -2.13 26.55
C PRO A 401 -10.20 -0.73 27.12
N CYS A 402 -10.64 0.17 26.25
CA CYS A 402 -11.25 1.43 26.68
C CYS A 402 -12.67 1.11 27.18
N GLU A 403 -12.96 1.45 28.44
CA GLU A 403 -14.27 1.25 29.04
C GLU A 403 -14.99 2.58 29.17
N TYR A 404 -16.26 2.58 28.82
CA TYR A 404 -17.12 3.75 28.94
C TYR A 404 -18.56 3.34 29.26
N GLU A 405 -19.26 4.19 29.98
CA GLU A 405 -20.69 4.08 30.17
C GLU A 405 -21.41 4.91 29.11
N GLN A 406 -22.25 4.27 28.33
CA GLN A 406 -23.16 4.94 27.40
C GLN A 406 -24.49 5.14 28.06
N THR A 407 -24.86 6.40 28.27
CA THR A 407 -26.21 6.78 28.75
C THR A 407 -27.04 7.20 27.54
N GLU A 408 -28.12 6.50 27.29
CA GLU A 408 -29.13 6.84 26.29
C GLU A 408 -30.39 7.29 27.03
N VAL A 409 -30.80 8.52 26.77
CA VAL A 409 -32.02 9.11 27.29
C VAL A 409 -33.05 9.20 26.20
N THR A 410 -34.22 8.60 26.41
CA THR A 410 -35.37 8.72 25.54
C THR A 410 -36.39 9.62 26.19
N VAL A 411 -36.74 10.72 25.51
CA VAL A 411 -37.82 11.60 25.93
C VAL A 411 -39.01 11.43 25.01
N ARG A 412 -40.19 11.50 25.56
CA ARG A 412 -41.45 11.51 24.83
C ARG A 412 -41.96 12.95 24.76
N ILE A 413 -42.30 13.40 23.58
CA ILE A 413 -42.97 14.70 23.32
C ILE A 413 -44.24 14.38 22.54
N GLY A 414 -45.41 14.61 23.16
CA GLY A 414 -46.68 14.11 22.62
C GLY A 414 -46.66 12.58 22.45
N ARG A 415 -46.75 12.10 21.22
CA ARG A 415 -46.72 10.67 20.86
C ARG A 415 -45.37 10.21 20.32
N GLU A 416 -44.45 11.14 20.05
CA GLU A 416 -43.17 10.90 19.39
C GLU A 416 -42.04 10.73 20.42
N ARG A 417 -41.02 9.95 20.01
CA ARG A 417 -39.82 9.70 20.81
C ARG A 417 -38.62 10.40 20.24
N PHE A 418 -37.83 10.96 21.12
CA PHE A 418 -36.57 11.60 20.80
C PHE A 418 -35.46 11.02 21.69
N THR A 419 -34.28 10.80 21.12
CA THR A 419 -33.13 10.22 21.88
C THR A 419 -31.93 11.14 21.89
N ALA A 420 -31.23 11.14 23.02
CA ALA A 420 -29.89 11.71 23.13
C ALA A 420 -28.95 10.70 23.78
N ARG A 421 -27.67 10.74 23.45
CA ARG A 421 -26.66 9.82 23.98
C ARG A 421 -25.47 10.60 24.51
N ALA A 422 -24.94 10.15 25.65
CA ALA A 422 -23.67 10.61 26.19
C ALA A 422 -22.80 9.41 26.54
N ASN A 423 -21.50 9.54 26.33
CA ASN A 423 -20.51 8.53 26.67
C ASN A 423 -19.57 9.10 27.73
N VAL A 424 -19.47 8.42 28.87
CA VAL A 424 -18.52 8.76 29.93
C VAL A 424 -17.43 7.71 29.97
N VAL A 425 -16.21 8.11 29.66
CA VAL A 425 -15.05 7.21 29.71
C VAL A 425 -14.71 6.95 31.18
N THR A 426 -14.83 5.68 31.59
CA THR A 426 -14.49 5.21 32.94
C THR A 426 -13.04 4.73 33.01
N GLN A 427 -12.52 4.20 31.90
CA GLN A 427 -11.12 3.78 31.76
C GLN A 427 -10.62 4.06 30.35
N THR A 428 -9.61 4.90 30.22
CA THR A 428 -9.01 5.25 28.91
C THR A 428 -8.40 4.06 28.19
N GLY A 429 -7.86 3.09 28.94
CA GLY A 429 -7.30 1.86 28.39
C GLY A 429 -6.27 2.12 27.29
N TRP A 430 -6.42 1.44 26.15
CA TRP A 430 -5.49 1.53 25.01
C TRP A 430 -5.38 2.93 24.37
N LYS A 431 -6.39 3.80 24.56
CA LYS A 431 -6.35 5.17 24.05
C LYS A 431 -5.21 5.99 24.67
N THR A 432 -4.72 5.59 25.85
CA THR A 432 -3.53 6.18 26.49
C THR A 432 -2.29 6.12 25.57
N ALA A 433 -2.18 5.13 24.69
CA ALA A 433 -1.08 5.04 23.73
C ALA A 433 -1.07 6.18 22.69
N TYR A 434 -2.20 6.86 22.50
CA TYR A 434 -2.38 7.93 21.52
C TYR A 434 -2.51 9.32 22.16
N GLU A 435 -2.38 9.45 23.48
CA GLU A 435 -2.37 10.74 24.15
C GLU A 435 -1.27 11.66 23.58
N GLY A 436 -1.62 12.94 23.37
CA GLY A 436 -0.71 13.95 22.83
C GLY A 436 -0.52 13.95 21.31
N GLN A 437 -1.24 13.11 20.57
CA GLN A 437 -1.32 13.27 19.11
C GLN A 437 -2.42 14.27 18.74
N SER A 438 -2.08 15.25 17.92
CA SER A 438 -3.04 16.12 17.24
C SER A 438 -3.58 15.42 16.00
N GLY A 439 -4.60 14.57 16.17
CA GLY A 439 -5.29 13.87 15.09
C GLY A 439 -6.37 12.98 15.68
N SER A 440 -7.58 13.08 15.16
CA SER A 440 -8.70 12.24 15.56
C SER A 440 -8.44 10.79 15.16
N TRP A 441 -7.96 9.98 16.10
CA TRP A 441 -8.03 8.53 15.97
C TRP A 441 -9.48 8.14 16.20
N GLU A 442 -10.20 7.85 15.11
CA GLU A 442 -11.56 7.35 15.10
C GLU A 442 -12.58 8.25 15.82
N GLU A 443 -12.91 9.35 15.22
CA GLU A 443 -14.33 9.68 15.16
C GLU A 443 -14.94 8.72 14.13
N ASP A 444 -15.48 7.60 14.63
CA ASP A 444 -16.43 6.79 13.89
C ASP A 444 -17.56 7.75 13.48
N GLU A 445 -17.74 8.00 12.19
CA GLU A 445 -18.80 8.88 11.68
C GLU A 445 -20.22 8.42 12.10
N SER A 446 -20.32 7.28 12.76
CA SER A 446 -21.56 6.71 13.31
C SER A 446 -21.89 7.16 14.74
N THR A 447 -20.97 7.79 15.45
CA THR A 447 -21.24 8.47 16.71
C THR A 447 -21.36 9.95 16.40
N GLU A 448 -22.60 10.45 16.24
CA GLU A 448 -22.89 11.87 16.36
C GLU A 448 -22.12 12.39 17.56
N ALA A 449 -21.20 13.33 17.29
CA ALA A 449 -20.25 13.85 18.25
C ALA A 449 -20.98 14.18 19.55
N ALA A 450 -20.40 13.75 20.66
CA ALA A 450 -20.85 14.21 21.95
C ALA A 450 -20.92 15.73 21.90
N GLU A 451 -22.13 16.26 21.90
CA GLU A 451 -22.37 17.67 22.14
C GLU A 451 -21.56 18.08 23.38
N SER A 452 -21.15 19.30 23.46
CA SER A 452 -20.19 19.85 24.42
C SER A 452 -20.23 19.18 25.80
N SER A 453 -19.13 19.09 26.49
CA SER A 453 -19.02 18.44 27.81
C SER A 453 -20.08 18.92 28.84
N ALA A 454 -20.58 20.14 28.67
CA ALA A 454 -21.66 20.74 29.50
C ALA A 454 -23.04 20.11 29.20
N ASP A 455 -23.35 19.81 27.93
CA ASP A 455 -24.63 19.20 27.56
C ASP A 455 -24.67 17.71 27.95
N SER A 456 -23.51 17.04 27.90
CA SER A 456 -23.37 15.66 28.41
C SER A 456 -23.61 15.58 29.90
N GLN A 457 -23.11 16.51 30.71
CA GLN A 457 -23.34 16.54 32.15
C GLN A 457 -24.82 16.73 32.50
N LYS A 458 -25.52 17.64 31.80
CA LYS A 458 -26.97 17.85 31.98
C LYS A 458 -27.76 16.60 31.62
N LEU A 459 -27.41 15.93 30.52
CA LEU A 459 -28.05 14.67 30.11
C LEU A 459 -27.92 13.60 31.18
N LEU A 460 -26.75 13.49 31.83
CA LEU A 460 -26.48 12.51 32.89
C LEU A 460 -27.24 12.77 34.20
N SER A 461 -27.66 14.02 34.41
CA SER A 461 -28.41 14.43 35.63
C SER A 461 -29.90 14.14 35.57
N LEU A 462 -30.44 13.80 34.40
CA LEU A 462 -31.85 13.50 34.19
C LEU A 462 -32.28 12.21 34.90
N LYS A 463 -33.54 12.18 35.34
CA LYS A 463 -34.20 11.00 35.95
C LYS A 463 -35.44 10.62 35.11
N GLU A 464 -35.77 9.33 35.13
CA GLU A 464 -37.02 8.88 34.53
C GLU A 464 -38.21 9.56 35.19
N GLY A 465 -39.16 10.02 34.39
CA GLY A 465 -40.31 10.78 34.83
C GLY A 465 -40.12 12.29 34.84
N ASP A 466 -38.90 12.81 34.69
CA ASP A 466 -38.62 14.26 34.65
C ASP A 466 -39.43 14.91 33.53
N VAL A 467 -40.12 16.00 33.84
CA VAL A 467 -40.86 16.82 32.89
C VAL A 467 -40.02 18.05 32.53
N LEU A 468 -39.58 18.10 31.30
CA LEU A 468 -38.72 19.15 30.79
C LEU A 468 -39.57 20.19 30.02
N LYS A 469 -39.60 21.42 30.51
CA LYS A 469 -40.31 22.54 29.91
C LYS A 469 -39.41 23.34 28.94
N GLY A 470 -40.01 24.11 28.03
CA GLY A 470 -39.28 24.96 27.12
C GLY A 470 -38.68 24.16 25.93
N VAL A 471 -39.45 23.22 25.40
CA VAL A 471 -39.08 22.45 24.23
C VAL A 471 -39.04 23.34 22.98
N VAL A 472 -37.93 23.40 22.30
CA VAL A 472 -37.79 24.04 21.00
C VAL A 472 -37.58 22.96 19.95
N LEU A 473 -38.60 22.77 19.12
CA LEU A 473 -38.55 21.81 18.02
C LEU A 473 -38.05 22.48 16.75
N ALA A 474 -37.17 21.83 16.03
CA ALA A 474 -36.68 22.28 14.74
C ALA A 474 -36.66 21.12 13.75
N MET A 475 -37.12 21.39 12.52
CA MET A 475 -36.92 20.46 11.40
C MET A 475 -35.45 20.45 11.01
N THR A 476 -34.93 19.27 10.75
CA THR A 476 -33.62 19.11 10.14
C THR A 476 -33.81 18.64 8.69
N GLU A 477 -33.06 19.22 7.80
CA GLU A 477 -33.06 18.86 6.38
C GLU A 477 -31.67 18.44 5.95
N GLY A 478 -31.59 17.36 5.20
CA GLY A 478 -30.36 16.87 4.60
C GLY A 478 -30.61 16.31 3.20
N LYS A 479 -29.54 16.02 2.49
CA LYS A 479 -29.61 15.32 1.20
C LYS A 479 -28.71 14.10 1.27
N THR A 480 -29.17 12.97 0.73
CA THR A 480 -28.32 11.81 0.55
C THR A 480 -27.11 12.20 -0.28
N LYS A 481 -25.95 11.61 0.05
CA LYS A 481 -24.68 11.89 -0.64
C LYS A 481 -24.26 10.69 -1.48
N PRO A 482 -23.62 10.90 -2.63
CA PRO A 482 -23.00 9.80 -3.37
C PRO A 482 -21.85 9.20 -2.55
N PRO A 483 -21.43 7.97 -2.88
CA PRO A 483 -20.18 7.44 -2.31
C PRO A 483 -19.02 8.38 -2.66
N ALA A 484 -18.03 8.49 -1.78
CA ALA A 484 -16.83 9.27 -2.05
C ALA A 484 -16.01 8.66 -3.20
N PRO A 485 -15.30 9.47 -4.00
CA PRO A 485 -14.31 8.96 -4.93
C PRO A 485 -13.26 8.09 -4.21
N PHE A 486 -12.59 7.23 -4.94
CA PHE A 486 -11.48 6.49 -4.35
C PHE A 486 -10.31 7.42 -4.01
N ASN A 487 -9.70 7.19 -2.87
CA ASN A 487 -8.33 7.58 -2.55
C ASN A 487 -7.47 6.30 -2.41
N GLU A 488 -6.17 6.41 -2.19
CA GLU A 488 -5.32 5.21 -2.11
C GLU A 488 -5.72 4.29 -0.96
N ALA A 489 -6.12 4.82 0.20
CA ALA A 489 -6.56 4.01 1.32
C ALA A 489 -7.81 3.20 1.00
N SER A 490 -8.82 3.83 0.41
CA SER A 490 -10.06 3.14 0.03
C SER A 490 -9.90 2.21 -1.17
N LEU A 491 -8.98 2.53 -2.10
CA LEU A 491 -8.63 1.63 -3.21
C LEU A 491 -7.92 0.37 -2.71
N LEU A 492 -6.96 0.49 -1.81
CA LEU A 492 -6.32 -0.65 -1.17
C LEU A 492 -7.33 -1.55 -0.46
N SER A 493 -8.31 -0.96 0.26
CA SER A 493 -9.40 -1.72 0.89
C SER A 493 -10.26 -2.47 -0.14
N ALA A 494 -10.57 -1.83 -1.27
CA ALA A 494 -11.35 -2.46 -2.33
C ALA A 494 -10.57 -3.56 -3.05
N MET A 495 -9.26 -3.39 -3.24
CA MET A 495 -8.39 -4.45 -3.79
C MET A 495 -8.27 -5.64 -2.85
N GLU A 496 -8.19 -5.40 -1.55
CA GLU A 496 -8.15 -6.45 -0.52
C GLU A 496 -9.48 -7.20 -0.41
N ASN A 497 -10.61 -6.48 -0.51
CA ASN A 497 -11.96 -7.02 -0.43
C ASN A 497 -12.80 -6.63 -1.66
N PRO A 498 -12.55 -7.24 -2.83
CA PRO A 498 -13.22 -6.84 -4.05
C PRO A 498 -14.64 -7.43 -4.20
N ALA A 499 -15.14 -8.19 -3.21
CA ALA A 499 -16.44 -8.86 -3.26
C ALA A 499 -17.63 -7.93 -3.56
N ALA A 500 -17.57 -6.65 -3.14
CA ALA A 500 -18.59 -5.66 -3.42
C ALA A 500 -18.67 -5.22 -4.91
N TYR A 501 -17.70 -5.62 -5.72
CA TYR A 501 -17.57 -5.34 -7.16
C TYR A 501 -17.72 -6.58 -8.02
N MET A 502 -18.00 -7.74 -7.42
CA MET A 502 -18.35 -8.95 -8.13
C MET A 502 -19.79 -8.88 -8.64
N GLU A 503 -20.01 -9.39 -9.84
CA GLU A 503 -21.37 -9.58 -10.39
C GLU A 503 -22.00 -10.83 -9.81
N SER A 504 -21.20 -11.87 -9.61
CA SER A 504 -21.61 -13.12 -9.00
C SER A 504 -21.86 -12.96 -7.49
N LYS A 505 -22.99 -13.50 -7.03
CA LYS A 505 -23.29 -13.63 -5.59
C LYS A 505 -22.72 -14.91 -4.99
N ASP A 506 -21.78 -15.55 -5.65
CA ASP A 506 -21.14 -16.80 -5.19
C ASP A 506 -20.28 -16.51 -3.94
N LYS A 507 -20.78 -17.04 -2.82
CA LYS A 507 -20.10 -16.89 -1.52
C LYS A 507 -18.75 -17.61 -1.46
N ALA A 508 -18.56 -18.69 -2.22
CA ALA A 508 -17.31 -19.44 -2.24
C ALA A 508 -16.22 -18.62 -2.94
N MET A 509 -16.51 -17.97 -4.08
CA MET A 509 -15.59 -17.08 -4.76
C MET A 509 -15.23 -15.86 -3.89
N ALA A 510 -16.24 -15.22 -3.26
CA ALA A 510 -16.01 -14.09 -2.37
C ALA A 510 -15.14 -14.47 -1.15
N LYS A 511 -15.38 -15.66 -0.58
CA LYS A 511 -14.56 -16.20 0.52
C LYS A 511 -13.14 -16.46 0.08
N THR A 512 -12.94 -17.12 -1.08
CA THR A 512 -11.61 -17.41 -1.63
C THR A 512 -10.81 -16.14 -1.85
N LEU A 513 -11.43 -15.09 -2.45
CA LEU A 513 -10.75 -13.80 -2.62
C LEU A 513 -10.33 -13.19 -1.28
N GLY A 514 -11.19 -13.26 -0.26
CA GLY A 514 -10.83 -12.78 1.08
C GLY A 514 -9.67 -13.55 1.71
N GLU A 515 -9.65 -14.88 1.56
CA GLU A 515 -8.61 -15.75 2.10
C GLU A 515 -7.27 -15.65 1.35
N THR A 516 -7.30 -15.36 0.04
CA THR A 516 -6.10 -15.25 -0.81
C THR A 516 -5.60 -13.81 -0.95
N GLY A 517 -6.19 -12.88 -0.20
CA GLY A 517 -5.78 -11.49 -0.14
C GLY A 517 -6.33 -10.61 -1.28
N GLY A 518 -7.37 -11.01 -1.99
CA GLY A 518 -8.08 -10.18 -2.97
C GLY A 518 -7.33 -9.99 -4.30
N LEU A 519 -7.38 -8.78 -4.84
CA LEU A 519 -6.69 -8.41 -6.07
C LEU A 519 -5.25 -7.98 -5.79
N GLY A 520 -4.30 -8.80 -6.20
CA GLY A 520 -2.89 -8.64 -5.90
C GLY A 520 -2.54 -9.03 -4.46
N THR A 521 -1.28 -9.36 -4.23
CA THR A 521 -0.78 -9.64 -2.88
C THR A 521 -0.46 -8.34 -2.14
N VAL A 522 -0.34 -8.41 -0.83
CA VAL A 522 0.11 -7.29 0.02
C VAL A 522 1.41 -6.68 -0.51
N ALA A 523 2.33 -7.52 -0.98
CA ALA A 523 3.61 -7.08 -1.52
C ALA A 523 3.50 -6.33 -2.86
N THR A 524 2.47 -6.59 -3.68
CA THR A 524 2.39 -6.12 -5.07
C THR A 524 1.40 -4.97 -5.30
N ARG A 525 0.41 -4.76 -4.41
CA ARG A 525 -0.63 -3.72 -4.61
C ARG A 525 -0.07 -2.32 -4.80
N ALA A 526 0.92 -1.94 -3.98
CA ALA A 526 1.55 -0.62 -4.09
C ALA A 526 2.22 -0.41 -5.47
N ASP A 527 2.92 -1.43 -5.97
CA ASP A 527 3.58 -1.39 -7.27
C ASP A 527 2.58 -1.38 -8.42
N ILE A 528 1.45 -2.10 -8.28
CA ILE A 528 0.35 -2.09 -9.26
C ILE A 528 -0.26 -0.70 -9.34
N ILE A 529 -0.61 -0.07 -8.22
CA ILE A 529 -1.17 1.27 -8.19
C ILE A 529 -0.19 2.29 -8.81
N GLU A 530 1.09 2.23 -8.44
CA GLU A 530 2.13 3.08 -9.02
C GLU A 530 2.28 2.87 -10.54
N LYS A 531 2.22 1.62 -11.00
CA LYS A 531 2.25 1.28 -12.43
C LYS A 531 1.05 1.86 -13.18
N LEU A 532 -0.13 1.82 -12.59
CA LEU A 532 -1.34 2.42 -13.20
C LEU A 532 -1.19 3.94 -13.35
N PHE A 533 -0.62 4.63 -12.36
CA PHE A 533 -0.30 6.06 -12.47
C PHE A 533 0.80 6.33 -13.51
N SER A 534 1.91 5.59 -13.47
CA SER A 534 3.04 5.78 -14.39
C SER A 534 2.70 5.44 -15.84
N SER A 535 1.70 4.57 -16.06
CA SER A 535 1.14 4.24 -17.38
C SER A 535 0.07 5.21 -17.86
N PHE A 536 -0.19 6.28 -17.10
CA PHE A 536 -1.24 7.28 -17.38
C PHE A 536 -2.65 6.67 -17.51
N LEU A 537 -2.96 5.67 -16.71
CA LEU A 537 -4.29 5.09 -16.59
C LEU A 537 -5.07 5.71 -15.42
N LEU A 538 -4.36 6.17 -14.39
CA LEU A 538 -4.93 6.88 -13.24
C LEU A 538 -4.37 8.30 -13.17
N GLU A 539 -5.19 9.21 -12.63
CA GLU A 539 -4.80 10.57 -12.26
C GLU A 539 -5.29 10.91 -10.86
N LYS A 540 -4.56 11.81 -10.16
CA LYS A 540 -4.98 12.36 -8.87
C LYS A 540 -5.55 13.76 -9.04
N ARG A 541 -6.67 14.04 -8.34
CA ARG A 541 -7.22 15.38 -8.16
C ARG A 541 -7.33 15.63 -6.65
N GLY A 542 -6.33 16.34 -6.10
CA GLY A 542 -6.13 16.39 -4.66
C GLY A 542 -5.71 15.03 -4.09
N LYS A 543 -6.50 14.47 -3.18
CA LYS A 543 -6.31 13.12 -2.62
C LYS A 543 -7.06 12.03 -3.39
N ASP A 544 -7.98 12.41 -4.26
CA ASP A 544 -8.89 11.50 -4.94
C ASP A 544 -8.30 10.96 -6.24
N ILE A 545 -8.64 9.73 -6.58
CA ILE A 545 -8.17 8.98 -7.74
C ILE A 545 -9.28 8.89 -8.78
N PHE A 546 -8.92 9.16 -10.03
CA PHE A 546 -9.82 9.11 -11.18
C PHE A 546 -9.19 8.37 -12.34
N LEU A 547 -10.06 7.81 -13.19
CA LEU A 547 -9.65 7.24 -14.47
C LEU A 547 -9.33 8.34 -15.48
N THR A 548 -8.24 8.18 -16.21
CA THR A 548 -7.96 9.00 -17.39
C THR A 548 -8.85 8.57 -18.56
N SER A 549 -8.95 9.39 -19.61
CA SER A 549 -9.61 9.00 -20.87
C SER A 549 -9.01 7.72 -21.46
N LYS A 550 -7.69 7.57 -21.38
CA LYS A 550 -7.00 6.36 -21.81
C LYS A 550 -7.49 5.10 -21.08
N ALA A 551 -7.69 5.18 -19.75
CA ALA A 551 -8.19 4.04 -18.98
C ALA A 551 -9.63 3.71 -19.31
N LYS A 552 -10.49 4.71 -19.49
CA LYS A 552 -11.89 4.51 -19.89
C LYS A 552 -11.99 3.79 -21.24
N GLN A 553 -11.25 4.26 -22.23
CA GLN A 553 -11.16 3.60 -23.53
C GLN A 553 -10.56 2.18 -23.41
N LEU A 554 -9.52 1.97 -22.60
CA LEU A 554 -8.95 0.64 -22.35
C LEU A 554 -10.04 -0.33 -21.85
N LEU A 555 -10.86 0.10 -20.88
CA LEU A 555 -11.95 -0.73 -20.34
C LEU A 555 -13.03 -1.05 -21.37
N GLU A 556 -13.26 -0.19 -22.35
CA GLU A 556 -14.18 -0.48 -23.47
C GLU A 556 -13.62 -1.53 -24.44
N LEU A 557 -12.28 -1.61 -24.55
CA LEU A 557 -11.58 -2.45 -25.53
C LEU A 557 -11.13 -3.82 -24.99
N VAL A 558 -11.04 -3.94 -23.67
CA VAL A 558 -10.61 -5.19 -23.01
C VAL A 558 -11.80 -6.14 -22.87
N PRO A 559 -11.64 -7.45 -23.15
CA PRO A 559 -12.66 -8.45 -22.89
C PRO A 559 -13.24 -8.42 -21.48
N GLU A 560 -14.53 -8.72 -21.34
CA GLU A 560 -15.28 -8.56 -20.08
C GLU A 560 -14.69 -9.35 -18.93
N ASP A 561 -14.23 -10.59 -19.17
CA ASP A 561 -13.70 -11.47 -18.11
C ASP A 561 -12.47 -10.86 -17.41
N LEU A 562 -11.62 -10.15 -18.16
CA LEU A 562 -10.46 -9.46 -17.58
C LEU A 562 -10.80 -8.28 -16.69
N LYS A 563 -12.04 -7.78 -16.75
CA LYS A 563 -12.51 -6.67 -15.91
C LYS A 563 -13.05 -7.14 -14.56
N LYS A 564 -13.36 -8.44 -14.44
CA LYS A 564 -14.08 -9.01 -13.30
C LYS A 564 -13.11 -9.60 -12.25
N PRO A 565 -13.33 -9.30 -10.96
CA PRO A 565 -12.61 -9.96 -9.88
C PRO A 565 -12.79 -11.50 -9.86
N GLU A 566 -13.90 -11.99 -10.41
CA GLU A 566 -14.25 -13.41 -10.51
C GLU A 566 -13.18 -14.25 -11.19
N LEU A 567 -12.53 -13.73 -12.23
CA LEU A 567 -11.43 -14.43 -12.90
C LEU A 567 -10.29 -14.74 -11.91
N THR A 568 -9.96 -13.76 -11.07
CA THR A 568 -8.95 -13.97 -10.01
C THR A 568 -9.42 -15.00 -8.99
N ALA A 569 -10.69 -14.96 -8.57
CA ALA A 569 -11.26 -15.93 -7.65
C ALA A 569 -11.17 -17.37 -8.21
N GLN A 570 -11.59 -17.56 -9.44
CA GLN A 570 -11.55 -18.86 -10.13
C GLN A 570 -10.13 -19.43 -10.21
N TRP A 571 -9.15 -18.57 -10.57
CA TRP A 571 -7.76 -19.03 -10.63
C TRP A 571 -7.23 -19.39 -9.24
N GLU A 572 -7.47 -18.56 -8.22
CA GLU A 572 -6.99 -18.84 -6.87
C GLU A 572 -7.64 -20.11 -6.27
N MET A 573 -8.91 -20.41 -6.61
CA MET A 573 -9.55 -21.67 -6.24
C MET A 573 -8.82 -22.86 -6.86
N LYS A 574 -8.51 -22.80 -8.16
CA LYS A 574 -7.79 -23.87 -8.88
C LYS A 574 -6.35 -24.02 -8.40
N LEU A 575 -5.65 -22.89 -8.19
CA LEU A 575 -4.29 -22.90 -7.64
C LEU A 575 -4.24 -23.47 -6.22
N SER A 576 -5.28 -23.21 -5.42
CA SER A 576 -5.44 -23.81 -4.09
C SER A 576 -5.66 -25.33 -4.18
N ALA A 577 -6.45 -25.78 -5.15
CA ALA A 577 -6.64 -27.22 -5.42
C ALA A 577 -5.33 -27.88 -5.90
N ILE A 578 -4.53 -27.20 -6.74
CA ILE A 578 -3.20 -27.72 -7.14
C ILE A 578 -2.30 -27.84 -5.91
N ALA A 579 -2.24 -26.82 -5.05
CA ALA A 579 -1.41 -26.83 -3.85
C ALA A 579 -1.76 -27.97 -2.89
N LYS A 580 -3.03 -28.39 -2.87
CA LYS A 580 -3.51 -29.55 -2.09
C LYS A 580 -3.32 -30.90 -2.79
N GLY A 581 -3.00 -30.90 -4.08
CA GLY A 581 -2.88 -32.12 -4.90
C GLY A 581 -4.19 -32.61 -5.52
N ASP A 582 -5.28 -31.84 -5.35
CA ASP A 582 -6.63 -32.19 -5.87
C ASP A 582 -6.78 -31.91 -7.37
N LEU A 583 -5.96 -31.01 -7.93
CA LEU A 583 -5.93 -30.66 -9.34
C LEU A 583 -4.51 -30.81 -9.90
N LYS A 584 -4.38 -31.39 -11.08
CA LYS A 584 -3.09 -31.51 -11.77
C LYS A 584 -2.71 -30.18 -12.45
N ARG A 585 -1.41 -29.83 -12.37
CA ARG A 585 -0.83 -28.66 -13.03
C ARG A 585 -1.18 -28.57 -14.51
N ASP A 586 -0.99 -29.68 -15.25
CA ASP A 586 -1.13 -29.69 -16.70
C ASP A 586 -2.57 -29.38 -17.15
N ALA A 587 -3.58 -29.87 -16.42
CA ALA A 587 -4.98 -29.59 -16.69
C ALA A 587 -5.27 -28.06 -16.55
N PHE A 588 -4.79 -27.45 -15.50
CA PHE A 588 -4.94 -25.99 -15.33
C PHE A 588 -4.23 -25.21 -16.44
N MET A 589 -2.99 -25.60 -16.78
CA MET A 589 -2.23 -24.90 -17.81
C MET A 589 -2.81 -25.05 -19.21
N GLU A 590 -3.46 -26.16 -19.51
CA GLU A 590 -4.20 -26.36 -20.76
C GLU A 590 -5.40 -25.39 -20.84
N GLU A 591 -6.20 -25.31 -19.80
CA GLU A 591 -7.28 -24.31 -19.73
C GLU A 591 -6.76 -22.86 -19.91
N ILE A 592 -5.62 -22.52 -19.31
CA ILE A 592 -5.03 -21.19 -19.46
C ILE A 592 -4.55 -20.94 -20.89
N ARG A 593 -3.97 -21.93 -21.56
CA ARG A 593 -3.57 -21.82 -22.97
C ARG A 593 -4.78 -21.59 -23.88
N ASP A 594 -5.87 -22.29 -23.65
CA ASP A 594 -7.09 -22.14 -24.43
C ASP A 594 -7.79 -20.81 -24.12
N TYR A 595 -7.87 -20.43 -22.87
CA TYR A 595 -8.33 -19.09 -22.48
C TYR A 595 -7.52 -17.97 -23.14
N CYS A 596 -6.19 -18.13 -23.22
CA CYS A 596 -5.34 -17.17 -23.90
C CYS A 596 -5.65 -17.03 -25.40
N LYS A 597 -5.92 -18.15 -26.09
CA LYS A 597 -6.32 -18.16 -27.51
C LYS A 597 -7.68 -17.49 -27.71
N GLU A 598 -8.67 -17.82 -26.86
CA GLU A 598 -9.99 -17.22 -26.88
C GLU A 598 -9.93 -15.70 -26.65
N LEU A 599 -9.21 -15.27 -25.63
CA LEU A 599 -9.00 -13.87 -25.30
C LEU A 599 -8.40 -13.08 -26.47
N LEU A 600 -7.43 -13.66 -27.16
CA LEU A 600 -6.84 -13.07 -28.35
C LEU A 600 -7.83 -13.03 -29.52
N GLY A 601 -8.65 -14.04 -29.68
CA GLY A 601 -9.76 -14.06 -30.65
C GLY A 601 -10.70 -12.89 -30.43
N GLN A 602 -11.17 -12.70 -29.22
CA GLN A 602 -12.04 -11.58 -28.81
C GLN A 602 -11.36 -10.21 -29.08
N ILE A 603 -10.07 -10.07 -28.74
CA ILE A 603 -9.35 -8.82 -29.01
C ILE A 603 -9.23 -8.60 -30.52
N LYS A 604 -8.89 -9.62 -31.33
CA LYS A 604 -8.73 -9.52 -32.78
C LYS A 604 -10.03 -9.12 -33.49
N THR A 605 -11.17 -9.68 -33.08
CA THR A 605 -12.48 -9.44 -33.71
C THR A 605 -13.21 -8.20 -33.19
N GLY A 606 -12.87 -7.69 -32.00
CA GLY A 606 -13.51 -6.51 -31.42
C GLY A 606 -13.52 -5.29 -32.35
N GLU A 607 -14.62 -4.58 -32.45
CA GLU A 607 -14.83 -3.44 -33.37
C GLU A 607 -14.47 -2.07 -32.77
N GLY A 608 -14.04 -2.01 -31.51
CA GLY A 608 -13.72 -0.76 -30.83
C GLY A 608 -12.58 0.02 -31.48
N GLN A 609 -12.54 1.31 -31.24
CA GLN A 609 -11.50 2.22 -31.73
C GLN A 609 -10.86 2.98 -30.56
N PHE A 610 -9.53 3.10 -30.56
CA PHE A 610 -8.81 3.92 -29.59
C PHE A 610 -8.51 5.30 -30.17
N ARG A 611 -8.85 6.36 -29.44
CA ARG A 611 -8.61 7.76 -29.82
C ARG A 611 -7.55 8.35 -28.91
N HIS A 612 -6.48 8.85 -29.49
CA HIS A 612 -5.42 9.51 -28.74
C HIS A 612 -5.81 10.94 -28.37
N ASP A 613 -5.98 11.23 -27.06
CA ASP A 613 -6.29 12.58 -26.56
C ASP A 613 -5.18 13.60 -26.80
N ASN A 614 -3.96 13.13 -26.95
CA ASN A 614 -2.76 13.94 -27.21
C ASN A 614 -2.41 14.06 -28.71
N LEU A 615 -3.37 13.73 -29.59
CA LEU A 615 -3.20 13.89 -31.03
C LEU A 615 -3.16 15.37 -31.38
N THR A 616 -2.14 15.78 -32.11
CA THR A 616 -1.95 17.16 -32.58
C THR A 616 -2.37 17.30 -34.06
N ASN A 617 -2.50 18.53 -34.50
CA ASN A 617 -2.71 18.82 -35.93
C ASN A 617 -1.42 18.76 -36.75
N THR A 618 -0.26 18.57 -36.11
CA THR A 618 1.02 18.46 -36.79
C THR A 618 1.10 17.15 -37.55
N LYS A 619 1.44 17.21 -38.80
CA LYS A 619 1.65 16.03 -39.66
C LYS A 619 3.10 15.51 -39.55
N CYS A 620 3.25 14.22 -39.53
CA CYS A 620 4.55 13.57 -39.57
C CYS A 620 5.25 13.85 -40.91
N PRO A 621 6.50 14.34 -40.94
CA PRO A 621 7.20 14.64 -42.15
C PRO A 621 7.59 13.39 -42.98
N VAL A 622 7.53 12.19 -42.38
CA VAL A 622 7.88 10.93 -43.01
C VAL A 622 6.69 10.25 -43.67
N CYS A 623 5.56 10.14 -42.97
CA CYS A 623 4.37 9.36 -43.43
C CYS A 623 3.10 10.18 -43.58
N GLY A 624 3.10 11.48 -43.28
CA GLY A 624 1.94 12.37 -43.39
C GLY A 624 0.86 12.19 -42.33
N LYS A 625 0.89 11.12 -41.50
CA LYS A 625 -0.05 10.90 -40.42
C LYS A 625 0.15 11.94 -39.31
N ARG A 626 -0.87 12.14 -38.46
CA ARG A 626 -0.80 13.10 -37.32
C ARG A 626 0.23 12.64 -36.28
N MET A 627 0.75 13.60 -35.54
CA MET A 627 1.70 13.34 -34.44
C MET A 627 1.06 13.51 -33.08
N LEU A 628 1.52 12.70 -32.13
CA LEU A 628 1.10 12.71 -30.72
C LEU A 628 2.05 13.61 -29.94
N SER A 629 1.52 14.50 -29.10
CA SER A 629 2.30 15.29 -28.15
C SER A 629 2.57 14.45 -26.90
N VAL A 630 3.82 14.06 -26.71
CA VAL A 630 4.24 13.22 -25.57
C VAL A 630 5.11 14.04 -24.62
N LYS A 631 4.68 14.12 -23.35
CA LYS A 631 5.44 14.80 -22.30
C LYS A 631 6.33 13.78 -21.58
N GLY A 632 7.64 13.88 -21.80
CA GLY A 632 8.64 13.13 -21.04
C GLY A 632 9.01 13.82 -19.73
N LYS A 633 9.88 13.20 -18.92
CA LYS A 633 10.32 13.75 -17.62
C LYS A 633 10.90 15.17 -17.72
N ASN A 634 11.68 15.43 -18.76
CA ASN A 634 12.35 16.72 -18.99
C ASN A 634 12.21 17.20 -20.46
N SER A 635 11.26 16.70 -21.22
CA SER A 635 11.08 17.07 -22.64
C SER A 635 9.64 16.91 -23.06
N GLN A 636 9.23 17.69 -24.05
CA GLN A 636 8.02 17.49 -24.81
C GLN A 636 8.42 17.08 -26.23
N MET A 637 7.85 15.99 -26.72
CA MET A 637 8.14 15.43 -28.03
C MET A 637 6.86 15.30 -28.85
N LEU A 638 6.98 15.42 -30.15
CA LEU A 638 6.00 14.93 -31.10
C LEU A 638 6.46 13.55 -31.60
N VAL A 639 5.57 12.58 -31.52
CA VAL A 639 5.81 11.20 -31.97
C VAL A 639 4.76 10.86 -33.01
N CYS A 640 5.16 10.27 -34.15
CA CYS A 640 4.20 9.82 -35.13
C CYS A 640 3.19 8.87 -34.51
N GLN A 641 1.89 9.05 -34.81
CA GLN A 641 0.86 8.14 -34.31
C GLN A 641 1.03 6.72 -34.87
N ASP A 642 1.72 6.57 -35.98
CA ASP A 642 2.07 5.27 -36.57
C ASP A 642 3.36 4.74 -35.98
N ARG A 643 3.25 3.65 -35.20
CA ARG A 643 4.41 2.99 -34.59
C ARG A 643 5.42 2.45 -35.65
N ALA A 644 4.93 1.98 -36.78
CA ALA A 644 5.78 1.48 -37.84
C ALA A 644 6.67 2.60 -38.47
N CYS A 645 6.14 3.81 -38.52
CA CYS A 645 6.89 4.99 -38.95
C CYS A 645 7.98 5.39 -37.95
N GLY A 646 7.68 5.33 -36.66
CA GLY A 646 8.61 5.58 -35.55
C GLY A 646 9.20 6.99 -35.47
N HIS A 647 8.82 7.94 -36.35
CA HIS A 647 9.37 9.29 -36.38
C HIS A 647 9.09 10.06 -35.07
N ARG A 648 10.13 10.70 -34.54
CA ARG A 648 10.07 11.47 -33.29
C ARG A 648 10.75 12.81 -33.42
N GLU A 649 10.15 13.85 -32.86
CA GLU A 649 10.70 15.19 -32.86
C GLU A 649 10.59 15.83 -31.47
N THR A 650 11.71 16.34 -30.94
CA THR A 650 11.71 17.06 -29.67
C THR A 650 11.25 18.50 -29.90
N VAL A 651 10.15 18.89 -29.21
CA VAL A 651 9.57 20.24 -29.26
C VAL A 651 10.21 21.14 -28.22
N SER A 652 10.36 20.64 -27.00
CA SER A 652 10.99 21.39 -25.92
C SER A 652 11.77 20.48 -24.96
N ARG A 653 12.76 21.06 -24.27
CA ARG A 653 13.52 20.40 -23.19
C ARG A 653 13.58 21.32 -21.98
N THR A 654 13.28 20.82 -20.82
CA THR A 654 13.51 21.54 -19.56
C THR A 654 15.01 21.69 -19.35
N SER A 655 15.47 22.91 -19.14
CA SER A 655 16.88 23.20 -18.90
C SER A 655 17.14 23.58 -17.44
N ASN A 656 18.41 23.63 -17.05
CA ASN A 656 18.82 24.18 -15.77
C ASN A 656 18.94 25.72 -15.80
N ALA A 657 18.68 26.36 -16.97
CA ALA A 657 18.64 27.81 -17.08
C ALA A 657 17.48 28.38 -16.27
N ARG A 658 17.80 29.39 -15.44
CA ARG A 658 16.83 30.07 -14.59
C ARG A 658 16.31 31.32 -15.26
N CYS A 659 15.01 31.56 -15.15
CA CYS A 659 14.36 32.76 -15.64
C CYS A 659 14.86 34.01 -14.86
N PRO A 660 15.24 35.10 -15.52
CA PRO A 660 15.69 36.30 -14.83
C PRO A 660 14.56 37.03 -14.04
N VAL A 661 13.28 36.71 -14.38
CA VAL A 661 12.13 37.36 -13.76
C VAL A 661 11.62 36.59 -12.55
N CYS A 662 11.44 35.27 -12.65
CA CYS A 662 10.80 34.48 -11.60
C CYS A 662 11.67 33.32 -11.05
N HIS A 663 12.91 33.23 -11.49
CA HIS A 663 13.93 32.25 -11.08
C HIS A 663 13.55 30.76 -11.28
N LYS A 664 12.41 30.46 -11.91
CA LYS A 664 12.02 29.08 -12.26
C LYS A 664 12.85 28.55 -13.43
N LYS A 665 12.97 27.23 -13.55
CA LYS A 665 13.61 26.56 -14.69
C LYS A 665 12.87 26.90 -15.97
N MET A 666 13.63 27.20 -17.06
CA MET A 666 13.08 27.50 -18.36
C MET A 666 13.12 26.28 -19.30
N GLU A 667 12.17 26.22 -20.22
CA GLU A 667 12.16 25.27 -21.33
C GLU A 667 12.89 25.85 -22.54
N LEU A 668 13.78 25.03 -23.13
CA LEU A 668 14.42 25.32 -24.40
C LEU A 668 13.54 24.76 -25.51
N ARG A 669 13.06 25.63 -26.40
CA ARG A 669 12.22 25.31 -27.57
C ARG A 669 12.91 25.66 -28.87
N GLY A 670 12.53 24.95 -29.94
CA GLY A 670 13.07 25.19 -31.31
C GLY A 670 14.33 24.38 -31.62
N LYS A 671 14.89 24.57 -32.80
CA LYS A 671 16.08 23.87 -33.32
C LYS A 671 17.10 24.88 -33.84
N GLY A 672 18.38 24.48 -33.83
CA GLY A 672 19.49 25.27 -34.36
C GLY A 672 19.61 26.68 -33.73
N GLU A 673 19.88 27.68 -34.56
CA GLU A 673 20.05 29.08 -34.11
C GLU A 673 18.75 29.75 -33.66
N GLY A 674 17.59 29.18 -34.01
CA GLY A 674 16.26 29.66 -33.60
C GLY A 674 15.81 29.22 -32.21
N GLN A 675 16.70 28.60 -31.43
CA GLN A 675 16.34 28.14 -30.10
C GLN A 675 16.03 29.29 -29.12
N ILE A 676 14.90 29.16 -28.39
CA ILE A 676 14.47 30.14 -27.42
C ILE A 676 14.22 29.48 -26.07
N PHE A 677 14.59 30.15 -24.99
CA PHE A 677 14.12 29.83 -23.66
C PHE A 677 12.74 30.42 -23.41
N VAL A 678 11.82 29.61 -22.86
CA VAL A 678 10.47 30.01 -22.51
C VAL A 678 10.22 29.66 -21.05
N CYS A 679 9.76 30.61 -20.26
CA CYS A 679 9.39 30.42 -18.87
C CYS A 679 7.87 30.35 -18.68
N SER A 680 7.41 29.65 -17.66
CA SER A 680 6.00 29.61 -17.27
C SER A 680 5.42 30.98 -16.88
N CYS A 681 6.25 31.96 -16.52
CA CYS A 681 5.84 33.36 -16.27
C CYS A 681 5.63 34.19 -17.55
N GLY A 682 5.81 33.61 -18.74
CA GLY A 682 5.69 34.30 -20.02
C GLY A 682 7.01 34.89 -20.55
N HIS A 683 8.08 34.92 -19.77
CA HIS A 683 9.39 35.41 -20.23
C HIS A 683 9.95 34.52 -21.34
N LYS A 684 10.45 35.15 -22.42
CA LYS A 684 11.07 34.47 -23.58
C LYS A 684 12.41 35.13 -23.87
N GLU A 685 13.45 34.30 -24.09
CA GLU A 685 14.80 34.78 -24.38
C GLU A 685 15.47 33.88 -25.44
N LYS A 686 16.12 34.43 -26.47
CA LYS A 686 16.89 33.65 -27.43
C LYS A 686 18.08 32.97 -26.74
N LEU A 687 18.42 31.77 -27.15
CA LEU A 687 19.57 31.03 -26.59
C LEU A 687 20.89 31.84 -26.71
N SER A 688 21.08 32.56 -27.82
CA SER A 688 22.23 33.47 -28.02
C SER A 688 22.25 34.58 -26.97
N ALA A 689 21.12 35.29 -26.79
CA ALA A 689 20.98 36.38 -25.79
C ALA A 689 21.21 35.86 -24.37
N PHE A 690 20.68 34.68 -24.04
CA PHE A 690 20.94 34.05 -22.73
C PHE A 690 22.43 33.75 -22.52
N LYS A 691 23.12 33.22 -23.55
CA LYS A 691 24.57 32.97 -23.47
C LYS A 691 25.37 34.25 -23.29
N ASP A 692 24.97 35.32 -23.97
CA ASP A 692 25.66 36.63 -23.89
C ASP A 692 25.41 37.28 -22.51
N ARG A 693 24.20 37.20 -21.99
CA ARG A 693 23.87 37.67 -20.62
C ARG A 693 24.71 36.91 -19.59
N ARG A 694 24.77 35.58 -19.67
CA ARG A 694 25.61 34.77 -18.76
C ARG A 694 27.10 35.09 -18.88
N LYS A 695 27.60 35.33 -20.09
CA LYS A 695 29.01 35.79 -20.28
C LYS A 695 29.25 37.13 -19.54
N LYS A 696 28.31 38.08 -19.64
CA LYS A 696 28.40 39.35 -18.94
C LYS A 696 28.29 39.18 -17.40
N GLU A 697 27.40 38.34 -16.91
CA GLU A 697 27.27 38.01 -15.49
C GLU A 697 28.55 37.35 -14.93
N VAL A 698 29.18 36.45 -15.70
CA VAL A 698 30.42 35.76 -15.31
C VAL A 698 31.64 36.66 -15.43
N ALA A 699 31.66 37.58 -16.40
CA ALA A 699 32.75 38.57 -16.55
C ALA A 699 32.83 39.61 -15.40
N GLY A 700 31.74 39.78 -14.68
CA GLY A 700 31.70 40.64 -13.48
C GLY A 700 32.15 39.97 -12.17
N VAL A 701 32.36 38.65 -12.16
CA VAL A 701 32.76 37.91 -10.95
C VAL A 701 34.21 37.40 -11.11
N SER A 702 35.15 38.04 -10.40
CA SER A 702 36.54 37.60 -10.46
C SER A 702 36.74 36.27 -9.70
N LYS A 703 37.74 35.45 -10.14
CA LYS A 703 38.17 34.27 -9.39
C LYS A 703 38.48 34.56 -7.91
N LYS A 704 38.88 35.83 -7.63
CA LYS A 704 39.18 36.32 -6.29
C LYS A 704 37.91 36.50 -5.43
N ASP A 705 36.76 36.89 -6.05
CA ASP A 705 35.49 37.04 -5.35
C ASP A 705 34.84 35.68 -5.05
N VAL A 706 34.95 34.70 -5.94
CA VAL A 706 34.54 33.31 -5.70
C VAL A 706 35.38 32.66 -4.60
N ALA A 707 36.70 32.88 -4.59
CA ALA A 707 37.56 32.39 -3.52
C ALA A 707 37.29 33.09 -2.18
N ARG A 708 36.92 34.39 -2.18
CA ARG A 708 36.52 35.12 -0.98
C ARG A 708 35.18 34.60 -0.42
N TYR A 709 34.21 34.36 -1.27
CA TYR A 709 32.91 33.81 -0.89
C TYR A 709 33.02 32.38 -0.32
N LEU A 710 33.79 31.48 -0.97
CA LEU A 710 34.08 30.14 -0.48
C LEU A 710 34.86 30.12 0.82
N ASN A 711 35.79 31.06 1.01
CA ASN A 711 36.53 31.19 2.29
C ASN A 711 35.63 31.80 3.38
N GLN A 712 34.66 32.62 3.04
CA GLN A 712 33.69 33.17 3.99
C GLN A 712 32.70 32.09 4.45
N GLN A 713 32.18 31.23 3.53
CA GLN A 713 31.36 30.09 3.89
C GLN A 713 32.15 29.10 4.78
N LYS A 714 33.41 28.80 4.45
CA LYS A 714 34.24 27.94 5.30
C LYS A 714 34.52 28.56 6.68
N LYS A 715 34.57 29.89 6.82
CA LYS A 715 34.68 30.53 8.12
C LYS A 715 33.36 30.47 8.91
N GLU A 716 32.21 30.65 8.24
CA GLU A 716 30.88 30.53 8.87
C GLU A 716 30.56 29.08 9.28
N GLU A 717 31.07 28.06 8.56
CA GLU A 717 30.96 26.67 8.96
C GLU A 717 31.91 26.28 10.11
N THR A 718 32.97 27.07 10.37
CA THR A 718 33.94 26.79 11.45
C THR A 718 33.74 27.65 12.70
N GLU A 719 32.86 28.64 12.69
CA GLU A 719 32.47 29.38 13.88
C GLU A 719 31.45 28.58 14.72
N PRO A 720 31.79 28.23 15.98
CA PRO A 720 30.85 27.48 16.82
C PRO A 720 29.64 28.36 17.16
N LEU A 721 28.48 27.81 16.97
CA LEU A 721 27.14 28.43 17.12
C LEU A 721 26.81 28.99 18.51
N ASN A 722 27.76 28.94 19.49
CA ASN A 722 27.53 29.50 20.82
C ASN A 722 28.84 29.76 21.58
N ASN A 723 29.41 30.96 21.44
CA ASN A 723 30.61 31.39 22.17
C ASN A 723 30.44 31.39 23.70
N ALA A 724 29.22 31.48 24.23
CA ALA A 724 28.92 31.41 25.66
C ALA A 724 29.07 29.99 26.25
N PHE A 725 28.77 28.96 25.47
CA PHE A 725 28.85 27.56 25.91
C PHE A 725 30.29 27.02 25.86
N ALA A 726 31.07 27.46 24.89
CA ALA A 726 32.48 27.10 24.77
C ALA A 726 33.34 27.77 25.88
N ALA A 727 33.01 29.01 26.28
CA ALA A 727 33.65 29.69 27.40
C ALA A 727 33.34 29.05 28.77
N ALA A 728 32.13 28.51 28.93
CA ALA A 728 31.73 27.78 30.15
C ALA A 728 32.43 26.42 30.30
N LEU A 729 32.68 25.73 29.19
CA LEU A 729 33.39 24.43 29.17
C LEU A 729 34.91 24.59 29.40
N ALA A 730 35.51 25.68 28.95
CA ALA A 730 36.93 25.96 29.16
C ALA A 730 37.29 26.28 30.62
N GLY A 731 36.29 26.60 31.48
CA GLY A 731 36.47 26.90 32.91
C GLY A 731 36.37 25.67 33.83
N LEU A 732 36.03 24.49 33.33
CA LEU A 732 35.94 23.27 34.11
C LEU A 732 37.28 22.53 34.02
N LYS A 733 38.14 22.74 35.01
CA LYS A 733 39.30 21.88 35.28
C LYS A 733 38.78 20.51 35.77
N VAL A 734 38.96 19.46 34.98
CA VAL A 734 38.83 18.09 35.43
C VAL A 734 40.23 17.63 35.72
N ASP A 735 40.56 17.43 37.00
CA ASP A 735 41.78 16.77 37.44
C ASP A 735 41.73 15.26 37.14
N PRO A 736 42.85 14.61 36.88
CA PRO A 736 42.99 13.31 36.22
C PRO A 736 42.44 12.11 36.99
#